data_77cd475a9ed606e344f1f8f0798cf564
#
_entry.id   77cd475a9ed606e344f1f8f0798cf564
#
_cell.length_a   1.000
_cell.length_b   1.000
_cell.length_c   1.000
_cell.angle_alpha   90.00
_cell.angle_beta   90.00
_cell.angle_gamma   90.00
#
_symmetry.space_group_name_H-M   'P 1'
#
loop_
_entity.id
_entity.type
_entity.pdbx_description
1 polymer ?
#
loop_
_entity_poly.entity_id
_entity_poly.type
_entity_poly.pdbx_seq_one_letter_code
_entity_poly.pdbx_strand_id
1 'polypeptide(L)'
;LGEFTAGEAEIARARYRVPAFALAPNAVRHPLSIRLLSEIRAALPDVPPPANAEREDIFAAYLDLMCLRIAVRLAAGNNLRGTDVKRLAARVSGQVHEAARRSLGPGQGELDRTAFEEVFPWGHAPGRPGGVTGWASAVLAEGLIVPAGTGYRFAHEELADWIQGMHLDLEEALRSLAHRPRGTHLVPVPHHRIGPVVQSLLLVARQQGPAELASHLRKLTRALDETPDAWWPARLLTETLLRVPDATPYLDVLHALADHVVARGTLRPTTFLPSFWTSLNLPPAPLFTLLRHLLRADPPPGETSAPRYLDAVATLLAADAGTVQPHLTLWFEDDRPLPGAPEATVAAAAQALLYAYRDRALDDLTDVLVGCGHRRADELLGALAEDEPSAVCRAVDRWARDTRPARRVAAVSYGLRAAPHVTTDADRDLLRYAAEELLTEPPLQGGALGLLVQDPRIRTAHLPQTLAHFTAADPQLPLTALLPALRTHTEPVLKAFRTRLARPDTDPTTTLRALAEVTAQPLARRIAIMVRETVERRPETARAVAGYVDVRLRQGPPARPVLHPLVTALLTASAQEVRSALAGVLATPDGSPLRTELREFLLTHEQDPAVLTSFLHAAAHHRSRDLVHRAGRLLVRTPDGATRFDRGLVDLGRHVPGFAARVAAWIGEAPQEWATVVGPGARRMIENLAGAGVSV
;
A
#
# COMPACT_ATOMS: atom_id res chain seq x y z
N LEU A 1 22.78 -27.24 -6.15
CA LEU A 1 23.28 -25.98 -6.71
C LEU A 1 22.07 -25.05 -6.95
N GLY A 2 22.15 -23.79 -6.46
CA GLY A 2 21.11 -22.82 -6.75
C GLY A 2 21.05 -22.40 -8.22
N GLU A 3 19.99 -21.73 -8.62
CA GLU A 3 19.89 -21.12 -9.94
C GLU A 3 20.91 -19.98 -10.10
N PHE A 4 21.41 -19.78 -11.30
CA PHE A 4 22.25 -18.67 -11.66
C PHE A 4 21.47 -17.33 -11.59
N THR A 5 22.15 -16.25 -11.25
CA THR A 5 21.68 -14.91 -11.54
C THR A 5 21.60 -14.71 -13.07
N ALA A 6 20.88 -13.68 -13.52
CA ALA A 6 20.75 -13.41 -14.96
C ALA A 6 22.12 -13.26 -15.66
N GLY A 7 23.07 -12.53 -15.03
CA GLY A 7 24.42 -12.35 -15.56
C GLY A 7 25.25 -13.64 -15.57
N GLU A 8 25.19 -14.44 -14.50
CA GLU A 8 25.87 -15.74 -14.44
C GLU A 8 25.33 -16.73 -15.49
N ALA A 9 24.00 -16.74 -15.70
CA ALA A 9 23.37 -17.55 -16.72
C ALA A 9 23.82 -17.15 -18.13
N GLU A 10 23.99 -15.85 -18.40
CA GLU A 10 24.51 -15.37 -19.67
C GLU A 10 25.94 -15.81 -19.91
N ILE A 11 26.81 -15.65 -18.91
CA ILE A 11 28.22 -16.14 -18.97
C ILE A 11 28.28 -17.66 -19.18
N ALA A 12 27.44 -18.40 -18.43
CA ALA A 12 27.40 -19.87 -18.56
C ALA A 12 26.93 -20.28 -19.95
N ARG A 13 25.86 -19.69 -20.49
CA ARG A 13 25.38 -20.00 -21.86
C ARG A 13 26.42 -19.67 -22.93
N ALA A 14 27.10 -18.54 -22.79
CA ALA A 14 28.17 -18.17 -23.72
C ALA A 14 29.30 -19.22 -23.68
N ARG A 15 29.75 -19.64 -22.49
CA ARG A 15 30.78 -20.67 -22.29
C ARG A 15 30.37 -22.01 -22.88
N TYR A 16 29.12 -22.42 -22.70
CA TYR A 16 28.58 -23.70 -23.18
C TYR A 16 27.99 -23.59 -24.60
N ARG A 17 28.05 -22.41 -25.25
CA ARG A 17 27.54 -22.16 -26.62
C ARG A 17 26.06 -22.50 -26.79
N VAL A 18 25.25 -22.20 -25.77
CA VAL A 18 23.81 -22.43 -25.77
C VAL A 18 23.09 -21.13 -26.10
N PRO A 19 22.34 -21.05 -27.21
CA PRO A 19 21.57 -19.84 -27.55
C PRO A 19 20.46 -19.57 -26.54
N ALA A 20 20.16 -18.29 -26.29
CA ALA A 20 19.13 -17.92 -25.32
C ALA A 20 17.73 -18.45 -25.68
N PHE A 21 17.39 -18.42 -27.00
CA PHE A 21 16.12 -18.91 -27.50
C PHE A 21 15.91 -20.43 -27.40
N ALA A 22 16.98 -21.18 -27.13
CA ALA A 22 16.90 -22.62 -27.05
C ALA A 22 16.31 -23.12 -25.72
N LEU A 23 16.30 -22.28 -24.70
CA LEU A 23 15.85 -22.62 -23.34
C LEU A 23 14.58 -21.86 -22.96
N ALA A 24 13.66 -22.55 -22.32
CA ALA A 24 12.50 -21.93 -21.68
C ALA A 24 12.93 -21.04 -20.52
N PRO A 25 12.13 -20.01 -20.13
CA PRO A 25 12.45 -19.07 -19.05
C PRO A 25 12.84 -19.75 -17.73
N ASN A 26 12.19 -20.87 -17.39
CA ASN A 26 12.46 -21.68 -16.20
C ASN A 26 13.73 -22.56 -16.31
N ALA A 27 14.24 -22.78 -17.51
CA ALA A 27 15.44 -23.61 -17.77
C ALA A 27 16.69 -22.74 -18.01
N VAL A 28 16.53 -21.48 -18.43
CA VAL A 28 17.63 -20.59 -18.87
C VAL A 28 18.62 -20.25 -17.75
N ARG A 29 18.19 -20.28 -16.50
CA ARG A 29 19.03 -20.01 -15.31
C ARG A 29 19.48 -21.28 -14.60
N HIS A 30 19.07 -22.44 -15.09
CA HIS A 30 19.34 -23.73 -14.43
C HIS A 30 20.69 -24.33 -14.89
N PRO A 31 21.66 -24.47 -13.98
CA PRO A 31 23.02 -24.92 -14.37
C PRO A 31 23.08 -26.24 -15.13
N LEU A 32 22.33 -27.25 -14.64
CA LEU A 32 22.32 -28.57 -15.24
C LEU A 32 21.68 -28.54 -16.63
N SER A 33 20.57 -27.80 -16.82
CA SER A 33 19.89 -27.68 -18.12
C SER A 33 20.83 -27.10 -19.21
N ILE A 34 21.59 -26.06 -18.88
CA ILE A 34 22.55 -25.42 -19.79
C ILE A 34 23.64 -26.45 -20.18
N ARG A 35 24.17 -27.16 -19.19
CA ARG A 35 25.22 -28.17 -19.41
C ARG A 35 24.73 -29.34 -20.29
N LEU A 36 23.60 -29.95 -19.92
CA LEU A 36 23.08 -31.11 -20.65
C LEU A 36 22.69 -30.75 -22.09
N LEU A 37 22.07 -29.58 -22.30
CA LEU A 37 21.76 -29.13 -23.66
C LEU A 37 23.04 -28.90 -24.49
N SER A 38 24.12 -28.41 -23.87
CA SER A 38 25.42 -28.30 -24.54
C SER A 38 25.97 -29.66 -24.96
N GLU A 39 25.86 -30.68 -24.09
CA GLU A 39 26.31 -32.03 -24.39
C GLU A 39 25.48 -32.69 -25.52
N ILE A 40 24.15 -32.46 -25.52
CA ILE A 40 23.27 -32.94 -26.60
C ILE A 40 23.67 -32.29 -27.94
N ARG A 41 23.89 -30.98 -27.96
CA ARG A 41 24.29 -30.23 -29.16
C ARG A 41 25.67 -30.65 -29.67
N ALA A 42 26.60 -30.91 -28.79
CA ALA A 42 27.93 -31.41 -29.18
C ALA A 42 27.87 -32.81 -29.84
N ALA A 43 26.89 -33.62 -29.43
CA ALA A 43 26.68 -34.95 -30.05
C ALA A 43 25.88 -34.85 -31.37
N LEU A 44 25.10 -33.78 -31.59
CA LEU A 44 24.22 -33.60 -32.75
C LEU A 44 24.47 -32.22 -33.40
N PRO A 45 25.67 -31.99 -33.99
CA PRO A 45 26.07 -30.66 -34.47
C PRO A 45 25.19 -30.14 -35.62
N ASP A 46 24.67 -31.03 -36.44
CA ASP A 46 23.88 -30.71 -37.64
C ASP A 46 22.39 -30.51 -37.35
N VAL A 47 21.95 -30.77 -36.11
CA VAL A 47 20.56 -30.59 -35.70
C VAL A 47 20.39 -29.16 -35.16
N PRO A 48 19.43 -28.38 -35.67
CA PRO A 48 19.19 -27.05 -35.14
C PRO A 48 18.77 -27.15 -33.66
N PRO A 49 19.18 -26.17 -32.81
CA PRO A 49 18.78 -26.16 -31.40
C PRO A 49 17.25 -26.06 -31.28
N PRO A 50 16.65 -26.74 -30.31
CA PRO A 50 15.22 -26.61 -30.03
C PRO A 50 14.92 -25.15 -29.67
N ALA A 51 13.71 -24.70 -29.97
CA ALA A 51 13.22 -23.42 -29.48
C ALA A 51 12.47 -23.66 -28.16
N ASN A 52 12.82 -22.88 -27.13
CA ASN A 52 12.07 -22.82 -25.85
C ASN A 52 11.96 -24.22 -25.14
N ALA A 53 13.05 -24.98 -25.11
CA ALA A 53 13.06 -26.32 -24.45
C ALA A 53 12.90 -26.19 -22.93
N GLU A 54 11.98 -26.93 -22.39
CA GLU A 54 11.80 -27.06 -20.95
C GLU A 54 12.85 -28.00 -20.34
N ARG A 55 13.00 -27.96 -19.01
CA ARG A 55 13.98 -28.80 -18.28
C ARG A 55 13.78 -30.30 -18.56
N GLU A 56 12.53 -30.73 -18.54
CA GLU A 56 12.16 -32.12 -18.73
C GLU A 56 12.43 -32.60 -20.17
N ASP A 57 12.25 -31.77 -21.18
CA ASP A 57 12.57 -32.07 -22.57
C ASP A 57 14.08 -32.28 -22.73
N ILE A 58 14.86 -31.45 -22.03
CA ILE A 58 16.32 -31.59 -22.00
C ILE A 58 16.73 -32.89 -21.30
N PHE A 59 16.08 -33.23 -20.18
CA PHE A 59 16.35 -34.50 -19.48
C PHE A 59 15.99 -35.71 -20.32
N ALA A 60 14.86 -35.72 -21.01
CA ALA A 60 14.42 -36.76 -21.90
C ALA A 60 15.43 -36.92 -23.07
N ALA A 61 15.76 -35.83 -23.76
CA ALA A 61 16.72 -35.85 -24.86
C ALA A 61 18.14 -36.30 -24.42
N TYR A 62 18.57 -35.89 -23.22
CA TYR A 62 19.84 -36.33 -22.67
C TYR A 62 19.83 -37.82 -22.32
N LEU A 63 18.74 -38.29 -21.72
CA LEU A 63 18.59 -39.74 -21.43
C LEU A 63 18.64 -40.57 -22.72
N ASP A 64 17.94 -40.16 -23.79
CA ASP A 64 17.95 -40.81 -25.08
C ASP A 64 19.37 -40.82 -25.69
N LEU A 65 20.09 -39.71 -25.62
CA LEU A 65 21.47 -39.61 -26.06
C LEU A 65 22.37 -40.59 -25.30
N MET A 66 22.25 -40.63 -23.97
CA MET A 66 23.05 -41.53 -23.14
C MET A 66 22.75 -43.01 -23.42
N CYS A 67 21.47 -43.36 -23.58
CA CYS A 67 21.06 -44.71 -23.96
C CYS A 67 21.61 -45.11 -25.33
N LEU A 68 21.62 -44.18 -26.30
CA LEU A 68 22.20 -44.39 -27.60
C LEU A 68 23.74 -44.59 -27.54
N ARG A 69 24.46 -43.76 -26.76
CA ARG A 69 25.91 -43.86 -26.57
C ARG A 69 26.29 -45.19 -25.92
N ILE A 70 25.59 -45.64 -24.90
CA ILE A 70 25.75 -46.92 -24.25
C ILE A 70 25.51 -48.06 -25.27
N ALA A 71 24.43 -47.95 -26.07
CA ALA A 71 24.08 -48.93 -27.08
C ALA A 71 25.16 -49.00 -28.19
N VAL A 72 25.71 -47.89 -28.65
CA VAL A 72 26.79 -47.84 -29.64
C VAL A 72 28.05 -48.48 -29.08
N ARG A 73 28.40 -48.23 -27.79
CA ARG A 73 29.55 -48.86 -27.12
C ARG A 73 29.39 -50.39 -27.03
N LEU A 74 28.19 -50.83 -26.61
CA LEU A 74 27.86 -52.28 -26.59
C LEU A 74 27.89 -52.89 -27.97
N ALA A 75 27.37 -52.20 -28.99
CA ALA A 75 27.35 -52.68 -30.37
C ALA A 75 28.73 -52.76 -30.95
N ALA A 76 29.60 -51.78 -30.69
CA ALA A 76 31.04 -51.87 -31.16
C ALA A 76 31.76 -53.04 -30.58
N GLY A 77 31.57 -53.29 -29.25
CA GLY A 77 32.18 -54.47 -28.60
C GLY A 77 31.59 -55.84 -29.04
N ASN A 78 30.41 -55.84 -29.69
CA ASN A 78 29.70 -57.06 -30.10
C ASN A 78 29.46 -57.15 -31.62
N ASN A 79 30.10 -56.30 -32.42
CA ASN A 79 29.98 -56.26 -33.88
C ASN A 79 28.54 -56.10 -34.42
N LEU A 80 27.67 -55.36 -33.71
CA LEU A 80 26.29 -55.05 -34.12
C LEU A 80 26.25 -53.75 -34.93
N ARG A 81 25.33 -53.64 -35.89
CA ARG A 81 25.19 -52.46 -36.76
C ARG A 81 23.72 -52.16 -37.10
N GLY A 82 23.43 -50.93 -37.51
CA GLY A 82 22.14 -50.51 -38.07
C GLY A 82 20.97 -50.68 -37.10
N THR A 83 19.96 -51.41 -37.47
CA THR A 83 18.73 -51.61 -36.69
C THR A 83 18.97 -52.30 -35.34
N ASP A 84 20.04 -53.09 -35.20
CA ASP A 84 20.36 -53.76 -33.94
C ASP A 84 20.85 -52.79 -32.90
N VAL A 85 21.52 -51.67 -33.30
CA VAL A 85 21.88 -50.57 -32.37
C VAL A 85 20.63 -49.89 -31.82
N LYS A 86 19.61 -49.61 -32.66
CA LYS A 86 18.35 -49.03 -32.21
C LYS A 86 17.62 -49.94 -31.23
N ARG A 87 17.54 -51.23 -31.51
CA ARG A 87 16.95 -52.22 -30.59
C ARG A 87 17.70 -52.27 -29.26
N LEU A 88 19.02 -52.16 -29.33
CA LEU A 88 19.87 -52.17 -28.16
C LEU A 88 19.65 -50.88 -27.33
N ALA A 89 19.53 -49.71 -27.97
CA ALA A 89 19.22 -48.45 -27.30
C ALA A 89 17.89 -48.53 -26.54
N ALA A 90 16.85 -49.08 -27.15
CA ALA A 90 15.55 -49.30 -26.50
C ALA A 90 15.66 -50.24 -25.28
N ARG A 91 16.49 -51.28 -25.37
CA ARG A 91 16.78 -52.16 -24.22
C ARG A 91 17.54 -51.46 -23.11
N VAL A 92 18.56 -50.64 -23.43
CA VAL A 92 19.32 -49.84 -22.48
C VAL A 92 18.35 -48.90 -21.76
N SER A 93 17.46 -48.20 -22.49
CA SER A 93 16.42 -47.32 -21.91
C SER A 93 15.56 -48.10 -20.90
N GLY A 94 15.03 -49.25 -21.26
CA GLY A 94 14.25 -50.09 -20.34
C GLY A 94 15.01 -50.49 -19.08
N GLN A 95 16.33 -50.80 -19.19
CA GLN A 95 17.16 -51.12 -18.02
C GLN A 95 17.46 -49.89 -17.15
N VAL A 96 17.66 -48.71 -17.76
CA VAL A 96 17.84 -47.45 -17.01
C VAL A 96 16.58 -47.11 -16.22
N HIS A 97 15.40 -47.27 -16.81
CA HIS A 97 14.13 -47.10 -16.10
C HIS A 97 13.94 -48.14 -14.98
N GLU A 98 14.33 -49.40 -15.20
CA GLU A 98 14.28 -50.42 -14.15
C GLU A 98 15.27 -50.10 -13.02
N ALA A 99 16.47 -49.59 -13.32
CA ALA A 99 17.43 -49.13 -12.34
C ALA A 99 16.84 -47.98 -11.49
N ALA A 100 16.17 -46.98 -12.13
CA ALA A 100 15.50 -45.89 -11.43
C ALA A 100 14.39 -46.42 -10.53
N ARG A 101 13.58 -47.36 -11.00
CA ARG A 101 12.50 -47.99 -10.20
C ARG A 101 13.05 -48.71 -8.97
N ARG A 102 14.13 -49.46 -9.10
CA ARG A 102 14.77 -50.19 -8.00
C ARG A 102 15.45 -49.27 -6.99
N SER A 103 15.96 -48.12 -7.43
CA SER A 103 16.57 -47.12 -6.55
C SER A 103 15.55 -46.33 -5.72
N LEU A 104 14.23 -46.48 -5.95
CA LEU A 104 13.18 -45.95 -5.09
C LEU A 104 13.05 -46.68 -3.74
N GLY A 105 13.79 -47.74 -3.49
CA GLY A 105 13.81 -48.49 -2.22
C GLY A 105 14.23 -47.66 -1.00
N PRO A 106 14.34 -48.25 0.19
CA PRO A 106 14.58 -47.55 1.46
C PRO A 106 15.99 -46.93 1.61
N GLY A 107 16.91 -47.15 0.67
CA GLY A 107 18.27 -46.58 0.67
C GLY A 107 18.31 -45.10 0.31
N GLN A 108 19.52 -44.58 0.00
CA GLN A 108 19.74 -43.15 -0.31
C GLN A 108 19.56 -42.81 -1.81
N GLY A 109 18.69 -43.49 -2.54
CA GLY A 109 18.57 -43.34 -4.01
C GLY A 109 19.65 -44.09 -4.77
N GLU A 110 20.36 -44.98 -4.11
CA GLU A 110 21.41 -45.83 -4.66
C GLU A 110 20.89 -47.22 -4.98
N LEU A 111 21.45 -47.83 -6.01
CA LEU A 111 21.35 -49.27 -6.25
C LEU A 111 22.45 -49.94 -5.45
N ASP A 112 22.12 -50.93 -4.64
CA ASP A 112 23.13 -51.79 -4.10
C ASP A 112 23.81 -52.58 -5.24
N ARG A 113 24.94 -53.17 -4.93
CA ARG A 113 25.73 -53.88 -5.92
C ARG A 113 24.96 -55.02 -6.60
N THR A 114 24.16 -55.74 -5.84
CA THR A 114 23.37 -56.88 -6.35
C THR A 114 22.28 -56.41 -7.30
N ALA A 115 21.50 -55.40 -6.88
CA ALA A 115 20.48 -54.82 -7.72
C ALA A 115 21.02 -54.17 -9.00
N PHE A 116 22.21 -53.54 -8.93
CA PHE A 116 22.90 -53.04 -10.12
C PHE A 116 23.31 -54.16 -11.08
N GLU A 117 23.93 -55.21 -10.57
CA GLU A 117 24.41 -56.37 -11.39
C GLU A 117 23.23 -57.14 -11.99
N GLU A 118 22.09 -57.21 -11.32
CA GLU A 118 20.87 -57.78 -11.89
C GLU A 118 20.32 -56.97 -13.07
N VAL A 119 20.38 -55.65 -12.99
CA VAL A 119 19.90 -54.75 -14.07
C VAL A 119 20.96 -54.65 -15.16
N PHE A 120 22.25 -54.53 -14.79
CA PHE A 120 23.38 -54.36 -15.71
C PHE A 120 24.44 -55.46 -15.49
N PRO A 121 24.28 -56.65 -16.07
CA PRO A 121 25.24 -57.74 -15.90
C PRO A 121 26.65 -57.37 -16.39
N TRP A 122 27.65 -57.81 -15.67
CA TRP A 122 29.06 -57.70 -16.09
C TRP A 122 29.40 -58.58 -17.28
N GLY A 123 28.64 -59.65 -17.54
CA GLY A 123 28.79 -60.52 -18.62
C GLY A 123 28.44 -59.98 -20.00
N HIS A 124 28.56 -60.82 -21.03
CA HIS A 124 28.28 -60.46 -22.42
C HIS A 124 26.84 -60.02 -22.65
N ALA A 125 26.64 -59.09 -23.57
CA ALA A 125 25.27 -58.68 -23.99
C ALA A 125 24.50 -59.88 -24.53
N PRO A 126 23.19 -60.05 -24.21
CA PRO A 126 22.46 -61.26 -24.65
C PRO A 126 22.42 -61.38 -26.19
N GLY A 127 22.82 -62.48 -26.72
CA GLY A 127 22.61 -62.85 -28.12
C GLY A 127 23.80 -63.32 -28.94
N ARG A 128 25.06 -63.20 -28.46
CA ARG A 128 26.25 -63.75 -29.13
C ARG A 128 27.34 -64.08 -28.14
N PRO A 129 27.89 -65.27 -28.17
CA PRO A 129 29.12 -65.65 -27.43
C PRO A 129 30.34 -64.96 -28.07
N GLY A 130 31.13 -64.23 -27.28
CA GLY A 130 32.41 -63.66 -27.70
C GLY A 130 32.55 -62.12 -27.65
N GLY A 131 31.57 -61.37 -27.19
CA GLY A 131 31.70 -59.94 -27.06
C GLY A 131 32.53 -59.52 -25.82
N VAL A 132 33.31 -58.45 -25.93
CA VAL A 132 34.28 -58.01 -24.91
C VAL A 132 33.66 -57.02 -23.89
N THR A 133 32.54 -56.35 -24.20
CA THR A 133 31.98 -55.31 -23.38
C THR A 133 30.64 -55.75 -22.79
N GLY A 134 30.55 -55.78 -21.44
CA GLY A 134 29.33 -56.06 -20.70
C GLY A 134 28.51 -54.80 -20.47
N TRP A 135 27.23 -54.96 -20.07
CA TRP A 135 26.30 -53.88 -19.80
C TRP A 135 26.79 -52.94 -18.71
N ALA A 136 27.25 -53.48 -17.58
CA ALA A 136 27.78 -52.69 -16.47
C ALA A 136 28.94 -51.80 -16.91
N SER A 137 29.93 -52.41 -17.64
CA SER A 137 31.09 -51.66 -18.14
C SER A 137 30.71 -50.53 -19.09
N ALA A 138 29.71 -50.73 -19.95
CA ALA A 138 29.27 -49.74 -20.92
C ALA A 138 28.54 -48.56 -20.23
N VAL A 139 27.64 -48.83 -19.27
CA VAL A 139 26.89 -47.82 -18.51
C VAL A 139 27.82 -46.95 -17.66
N LEU A 140 28.77 -47.56 -16.95
CA LEU A 140 29.76 -46.88 -16.13
C LEU A 140 30.77 -46.08 -16.98
N ALA A 141 31.18 -46.58 -18.13
CA ALA A 141 32.10 -45.89 -19.02
C ALA A 141 31.48 -44.63 -19.67
N GLU A 142 30.18 -44.64 -19.94
CA GLU A 142 29.45 -43.43 -20.42
C GLU A 142 29.09 -42.47 -19.29
N GLY A 143 29.18 -42.91 -18.02
CA GLY A 143 29.01 -42.03 -16.86
C GLY A 143 27.56 -41.64 -16.57
N LEU A 144 26.55 -42.39 -17.06
CA LEU A 144 25.15 -42.18 -16.68
C LEU A 144 24.90 -42.61 -15.24
N ILE A 145 25.51 -43.70 -14.84
CA ILE A 145 25.53 -44.23 -13.46
C ILE A 145 26.99 -44.27 -13.02
N VAL A 146 27.25 -43.90 -11.77
CA VAL A 146 28.59 -43.84 -11.18
C VAL A 146 28.65 -44.62 -9.88
N PRO A 147 29.82 -45.17 -9.50
CA PRO A 147 30.01 -45.78 -8.18
C PRO A 147 29.74 -44.76 -7.06
N ALA A 148 29.04 -45.18 -6.02
CA ALA A 148 28.74 -44.38 -4.84
C ALA A 148 28.72 -45.27 -3.59
N GLY A 149 29.63 -45.03 -2.64
CA GLY A 149 29.78 -45.90 -1.47
C GLY A 149 30.01 -47.36 -1.82
N THR A 150 29.15 -48.26 -1.38
CA THR A 150 29.15 -49.69 -1.68
C THR A 150 28.28 -50.07 -2.89
N GLY A 151 27.61 -49.08 -3.50
CA GLY A 151 26.65 -49.25 -4.59
C GLY A 151 26.90 -48.33 -5.78
N TYR A 152 25.83 -47.99 -6.47
CA TYR A 152 25.85 -47.20 -7.70
C TYR A 152 24.67 -46.19 -7.66
N ARG A 153 24.89 -44.99 -8.23
CA ARG A 153 23.84 -43.96 -8.37
C ARG A 153 23.89 -43.28 -9.73
N PHE A 154 22.84 -42.62 -10.12
CA PHE A 154 22.86 -41.73 -11.28
C PHE A 154 23.86 -40.59 -11.05
N ALA A 155 24.57 -40.19 -12.11
CA ALA A 155 25.58 -39.14 -12.03
C ALA A 155 25.00 -37.76 -11.74
N HIS A 156 23.75 -37.53 -12.13
CA HIS A 156 23.01 -36.29 -11.90
C HIS A 156 21.77 -36.57 -11.06
N GLU A 157 21.73 -36.05 -9.86
CA GLU A 157 20.65 -36.26 -8.87
C GLU A 157 19.28 -35.81 -9.42
N GLU A 158 19.20 -34.61 -10.03
CA GLU A 158 17.95 -34.13 -10.59
C GLU A 158 17.43 -34.96 -11.77
N LEU A 159 18.31 -35.52 -12.59
CA LEU A 159 17.93 -36.48 -13.63
C LEU A 159 17.42 -37.77 -13.00
N ALA A 160 18.09 -38.25 -11.92
CA ALA A 160 17.63 -39.41 -11.16
C ALA A 160 16.21 -39.16 -10.56
N ASP A 161 16.01 -38.03 -9.91
CA ASP A 161 14.72 -37.65 -9.35
C ASP A 161 13.62 -37.65 -10.42
N TRP A 162 13.93 -37.08 -11.59
CA TRP A 162 13.00 -37.03 -12.72
C TRP A 162 12.62 -38.42 -13.23
N ILE A 163 13.60 -39.31 -13.45
CA ILE A 163 13.35 -40.69 -13.90
C ILE A 163 12.61 -41.45 -12.80
N GLN A 164 13.01 -41.34 -11.56
CA GLN A 164 12.38 -41.99 -10.40
C GLN A 164 10.94 -41.52 -10.22
N GLY A 165 10.68 -40.21 -10.40
CA GLY A 165 9.34 -39.65 -10.32
C GLY A 165 8.35 -40.26 -11.31
N MET A 166 8.81 -40.72 -12.48
CA MET A 166 7.97 -41.44 -13.47
C MET A 166 7.50 -42.80 -12.99
N HIS A 167 8.21 -43.43 -12.04
CA HIS A 167 7.92 -44.77 -11.55
C HIS A 167 7.38 -44.80 -10.12
N LEU A 168 7.23 -43.63 -9.49
CA LEU A 168 6.77 -43.52 -8.12
C LEU A 168 5.23 -43.70 -8.04
N ASP A 169 4.78 -44.55 -7.13
CA ASP A 169 3.40 -44.54 -6.69
C ASP A 169 3.15 -43.29 -5.83
N LEU A 170 2.65 -42.22 -6.48
CA LEU A 170 2.46 -40.91 -5.86
C LEU A 170 1.44 -40.98 -4.71
N GLU A 171 0.35 -41.72 -4.86
CA GLU A 171 -0.69 -41.79 -3.82
C GLU A 171 -0.16 -42.50 -2.57
N GLU A 172 0.59 -43.56 -2.71
CA GLU A 172 1.25 -44.25 -1.59
C GLU A 172 2.31 -43.37 -0.95
N ALA A 173 3.12 -42.67 -1.75
CA ALA A 173 4.14 -41.74 -1.26
C ALA A 173 3.51 -40.59 -0.45
N LEU A 174 2.47 -39.94 -0.96
CA LEU A 174 1.77 -38.88 -0.26
C LEU A 174 1.08 -39.36 1.01
N ARG A 175 0.49 -40.57 0.98
CA ARG A 175 -0.12 -41.21 2.16
C ARG A 175 0.91 -41.47 3.25
N SER A 176 2.07 -41.99 2.90
CA SER A 176 3.14 -42.32 3.84
C SER A 176 3.87 -41.11 4.40
N LEU A 177 3.97 -39.99 3.63
CA LEU A 177 4.71 -38.78 4.00
C LEU A 177 3.84 -37.72 4.64
N ALA A 178 2.71 -37.42 4.03
CA ALA A 178 1.89 -36.24 4.38
C ALA A 178 0.61 -36.56 5.16
N HIS A 179 0.04 -37.78 5.00
CA HIS A 179 -1.24 -38.16 5.62
C HIS A 179 -1.11 -39.26 6.67
N ARG A 180 -0.04 -39.23 7.47
CA ARG A 180 0.22 -40.25 8.50
C ARG A 180 -0.86 -40.27 9.58
N PRO A 181 -1.44 -41.44 9.90
CA PRO A 181 -2.28 -41.57 11.10
C PRO A 181 -1.47 -41.31 12.37
N ARG A 182 -2.08 -40.65 13.37
CA ARG A 182 -1.46 -40.46 14.68
C ARG A 182 -1.13 -41.80 15.32
N GLY A 183 0.14 -41.97 15.71
CA GLY A 183 0.56 -43.16 16.51
C GLY A 183 1.26 -44.30 15.71
N THR A 184 1.49 -44.17 14.43
CA THR A 184 2.29 -45.15 13.67
C THR A 184 3.78 -44.84 13.77
N HIS A 185 4.56 -45.76 14.37
CA HIS A 185 6.04 -45.75 14.31
C HIS A 185 6.49 -46.22 12.96
N LEU A 186 6.51 -45.31 11.96
CA LEU A 186 7.09 -45.61 10.65
C LEU A 186 8.57 -45.23 10.62
N VAL A 187 9.35 -46.01 9.90
CA VAL A 187 10.77 -45.72 9.62
C VAL A 187 10.87 -44.29 9.07
N PRO A 188 11.72 -43.40 9.63
CA PRO A 188 11.88 -42.05 9.12
C PRO A 188 12.24 -42.07 7.66
N VAL A 189 11.44 -41.45 6.79
CA VAL A 189 11.79 -41.24 5.40
C VAL A 189 12.87 -40.17 5.33
N PRO A 190 14.04 -40.44 4.72
CA PRO A 190 15.08 -39.42 4.64
C PRO A 190 14.65 -38.19 3.87
N HIS A 191 15.01 -36.99 4.36
CA HIS A 191 14.63 -35.72 3.77
C HIS A 191 15.09 -35.49 2.32
N HIS A 192 16.14 -36.18 1.88
CA HIS A 192 16.63 -36.15 0.48
C HIS A 192 15.70 -36.83 -0.52
N ARG A 193 14.72 -37.62 -0.05
CA ARG A 193 13.75 -38.31 -0.90
C ARG A 193 12.62 -37.45 -1.45
N ILE A 194 12.67 -36.15 -1.24
CA ILE A 194 11.63 -35.22 -1.71
C ILE A 194 11.62 -35.10 -3.25
N GLY A 195 12.80 -35.20 -3.87
CA GLY A 195 12.97 -34.97 -5.30
C GLY A 195 12.04 -35.79 -6.18
N PRO A 196 12.03 -37.14 -6.10
CA PRO A 196 11.13 -37.97 -6.90
C PRO A 196 9.63 -37.66 -6.68
N VAL A 197 9.21 -37.32 -5.45
CA VAL A 197 7.83 -37.01 -5.16
C VAL A 197 7.44 -35.68 -5.83
N VAL A 198 8.28 -34.64 -5.76
CA VAL A 198 8.05 -33.36 -6.43
C VAL A 198 8.01 -33.56 -7.95
N GLN A 199 8.92 -34.34 -8.51
CA GLN A 199 8.93 -34.65 -9.95
C GLN A 199 7.67 -35.39 -10.38
N SER A 200 7.18 -36.32 -9.56
CA SER A 200 5.93 -37.03 -9.83
C SER A 200 4.73 -36.08 -9.79
N LEU A 201 4.68 -35.13 -8.84
CA LEU A 201 3.64 -34.08 -8.79
C LEU A 201 3.67 -33.19 -10.05
N LEU A 202 4.85 -32.76 -10.49
CA LEU A 202 5.00 -31.95 -11.72
C LEU A 202 4.60 -32.76 -12.96
N LEU A 203 4.88 -34.05 -12.99
CA LEU A 203 4.47 -34.94 -14.06
C LEU A 203 2.95 -35.11 -14.15
N VAL A 204 2.25 -35.14 -12.99
CA VAL A 204 0.77 -35.10 -12.95
C VAL A 204 0.23 -33.85 -13.66
N ALA A 205 0.82 -32.68 -13.42
CA ALA A 205 0.41 -31.44 -14.10
C ALA A 205 0.53 -31.55 -15.63
N ARG A 206 1.60 -32.20 -16.14
CA ARG A 206 1.82 -32.35 -17.57
C ARG A 206 0.92 -33.44 -18.22
N GLN A 207 0.70 -34.53 -17.53
CA GLN A 207 -0.06 -35.68 -18.09
C GLN A 207 -1.57 -35.57 -17.87
N GLN A 208 -1.99 -35.07 -16.74
CA GLN A 208 -3.41 -35.04 -16.30
C GLN A 208 -3.96 -33.62 -16.21
N GLY A 209 -3.08 -32.62 -16.34
CA GLY A 209 -3.45 -31.22 -16.32
C GLY A 209 -3.33 -30.54 -14.94
N PRO A 210 -3.39 -29.21 -14.93
CA PRO A 210 -3.15 -28.42 -13.71
C PRO A 210 -4.25 -28.63 -12.64
N ALA A 211 -5.45 -29.01 -13.03
CA ALA A 211 -6.56 -29.26 -12.08
C ALA A 211 -6.28 -30.45 -11.16
N GLU A 212 -5.65 -31.51 -11.68
CA GLU A 212 -5.31 -32.69 -10.88
C GLU A 212 -4.17 -32.39 -9.92
N LEU A 213 -3.13 -31.69 -10.39
CA LEU A 213 -2.08 -31.20 -9.47
C LEU A 213 -2.69 -30.29 -8.39
N ALA A 214 -3.59 -29.36 -8.73
CA ALA A 214 -4.28 -28.52 -7.74
C ALA A 214 -5.03 -29.34 -6.69
N SER A 215 -5.61 -30.50 -7.08
CA SER A 215 -6.25 -31.42 -6.15
C SER A 215 -5.25 -31.99 -5.11
N HIS A 216 -4.10 -32.45 -5.57
CA HIS A 216 -3.03 -32.95 -4.69
C HIS A 216 -2.49 -31.83 -3.76
N LEU A 217 -2.25 -30.62 -4.31
CA LEU A 217 -1.79 -29.47 -3.52
C LEU A 217 -2.81 -29.04 -2.45
N ARG A 218 -4.11 -29.08 -2.76
CA ARG A 218 -5.15 -28.84 -1.75
C ARG A 218 -5.16 -29.88 -0.62
N LYS A 219 -4.92 -31.16 -0.94
CA LYS A 219 -4.77 -32.20 0.09
C LYS A 219 -3.57 -31.91 0.98
N LEU A 220 -2.43 -31.52 0.39
CA LEU A 220 -1.22 -31.14 1.14
C LEU A 220 -1.44 -29.89 2.00
N THR A 221 -2.19 -28.89 1.53
CA THR A 221 -2.51 -27.70 2.31
C THR A 221 -3.34 -28.05 3.55
N ARG A 222 -4.33 -28.94 3.42
CA ARG A 222 -5.09 -29.43 4.58
C ARG A 222 -4.21 -30.22 5.56
N ALA A 223 -3.27 -31.02 5.05
CA ALA A 223 -2.35 -31.78 5.88
C ALA A 223 -1.45 -30.91 6.76
N LEU A 224 -1.23 -29.63 6.40
CA LEU A 224 -0.52 -28.67 7.26
C LEU A 224 -1.18 -28.47 8.63
N ASP A 225 -2.52 -28.58 8.70
CA ASP A 225 -3.28 -28.39 9.94
C ASP A 225 -3.53 -29.71 10.65
N GLU A 226 -3.63 -30.82 9.93
CA GLU A 226 -4.06 -32.12 10.44
C GLU A 226 -2.90 -32.95 11.02
N THR A 227 -1.65 -32.73 10.52
CA THR A 227 -0.50 -33.55 10.91
C THR A 227 0.38 -32.88 11.96
N PRO A 228 0.88 -33.63 12.96
CA PRO A 228 1.84 -33.11 13.94
C PRO A 228 3.16 -32.66 13.31
N ASP A 229 3.60 -33.36 12.26
CA ASP A 229 4.80 -33.05 11.47
C ASP A 229 4.37 -32.44 10.12
N ALA A 230 4.21 -31.14 10.11
CA ALA A 230 3.86 -30.37 8.91
C ALA A 230 5.05 -30.17 7.94
N TRP A 231 6.24 -30.68 8.26
CA TRP A 231 7.43 -30.45 7.44
C TRP A 231 7.28 -30.99 6.02
N TRP A 232 6.81 -32.23 5.88
CA TRP A 232 6.63 -32.86 4.57
C TRP A 232 5.60 -32.13 3.68
N PRO A 233 4.39 -31.88 4.14
CA PRO A 233 3.41 -31.11 3.36
C PRO A 233 3.95 -29.74 2.97
N ALA A 234 4.56 -29.01 3.92
CA ALA A 234 5.10 -27.68 3.65
C ALA A 234 6.23 -27.70 2.61
N ARG A 235 7.14 -28.67 2.72
CA ARG A 235 8.25 -28.79 1.78
C ARG A 235 7.80 -29.21 0.38
N LEU A 236 6.86 -30.16 0.28
CA LEU A 236 6.29 -30.57 -1.00
C LEU A 236 5.55 -29.42 -1.70
N LEU A 237 4.75 -28.66 -0.95
CA LEU A 237 4.08 -27.46 -1.46
C LEU A 237 5.10 -26.44 -1.99
N THR A 238 6.10 -26.11 -1.17
CA THR A 238 7.13 -25.12 -1.54
C THR A 238 7.86 -25.55 -2.81
N GLU A 239 8.40 -26.77 -2.82
CA GLU A 239 9.24 -27.25 -3.93
C GLU A 239 8.43 -27.43 -5.24
N THR A 240 7.17 -27.83 -5.13
CA THR A 240 6.31 -28.00 -6.32
C THR A 240 5.89 -26.64 -6.88
N LEU A 241 5.37 -25.74 -6.02
CA LEU A 241 4.87 -24.42 -6.45
C LEU A 241 5.96 -23.52 -7.03
N LEU A 242 7.18 -23.61 -6.53
CA LEU A 242 8.34 -22.88 -7.09
C LEU A 242 8.80 -23.42 -8.44
N ARG A 243 8.48 -24.67 -8.79
CA ARG A 243 8.92 -25.30 -10.04
C ARG A 243 7.86 -25.35 -11.14
N VAL A 244 6.59 -25.04 -10.85
CA VAL A 244 5.59 -24.92 -11.90
C VAL A 244 5.90 -23.74 -12.82
N PRO A 245 5.74 -23.89 -14.15
CA PRO A 245 6.03 -22.82 -15.10
C PRO A 245 5.09 -21.62 -14.98
N ASP A 246 3.87 -21.84 -14.50
CA ASP A 246 2.85 -20.83 -14.20
C ASP A 246 2.09 -21.27 -12.95
N ALA A 247 2.07 -20.40 -11.91
CA ALA A 247 1.36 -20.66 -10.66
C ALA A 247 -0.09 -20.17 -10.67
N THR A 248 -0.54 -19.51 -11.74
CA THR A 248 -1.90 -18.97 -11.86
C THR A 248 -3.00 -20.02 -11.72
N PRO A 249 -2.89 -21.24 -12.28
CA PRO A 249 -3.91 -22.26 -12.10
C PRO A 249 -4.09 -22.75 -10.66
N TYR A 250 -3.15 -22.42 -9.77
CA TYR A 250 -3.13 -22.85 -8.36
C TYR A 250 -3.49 -21.73 -7.38
N LEU A 251 -4.09 -20.65 -7.86
CA LEU A 251 -4.45 -19.47 -7.00
C LEU A 251 -5.34 -19.86 -5.82
N ASP A 252 -6.29 -20.77 -5.99
CA ASP A 252 -7.13 -21.26 -4.89
C ASP A 252 -6.30 -21.93 -3.78
N VAL A 253 -5.27 -22.71 -4.17
CA VAL A 253 -4.33 -23.34 -3.24
C VAL A 253 -3.49 -22.27 -2.54
N LEU A 254 -3.01 -21.27 -3.28
CA LEU A 254 -2.20 -20.18 -2.74
C LEU A 254 -3.01 -19.31 -1.78
N HIS A 255 -4.28 -19.05 -2.05
CA HIS A 255 -5.17 -18.35 -1.11
C HIS A 255 -5.37 -19.16 0.17
N ALA A 256 -5.66 -20.46 0.06
CA ALA A 256 -5.79 -21.31 1.25
C ALA A 256 -4.49 -21.39 2.06
N LEU A 257 -3.34 -21.39 1.38
CA LEU A 257 -2.03 -21.35 2.01
C LEU A 257 -1.76 -19.99 2.70
N ALA A 258 -2.18 -18.88 2.10
CA ALA A 258 -2.08 -17.56 2.70
C ALA A 258 -2.99 -17.45 3.93
N ASP A 259 -4.20 -18.00 3.89
CA ASP A 259 -5.09 -18.09 5.05
C ASP A 259 -4.46 -18.90 6.18
N HIS A 260 -3.82 -20.03 5.86
CA HIS A 260 -3.08 -20.84 6.84
C HIS A 260 -1.95 -20.04 7.51
N VAL A 261 -1.16 -19.28 6.71
CA VAL A 261 -0.08 -18.42 7.24
C VAL A 261 -0.63 -17.33 8.16
N VAL A 262 -1.71 -16.67 7.76
CA VAL A 262 -2.35 -15.60 8.54
C VAL A 262 -2.98 -16.14 9.83
N ALA A 263 -3.63 -17.30 9.77
CA ALA A 263 -4.24 -17.92 10.95
C ALA A 263 -3.22 -18.33 12.03
N ARG A 264 -2.02 -18.75 11.62
CA ARG A 264 -0.93 -19.13 12.57
C ARG A 264 -0.19 -17.93 13.14
N GLY A 265 -0.19 -16.78 12.45
CA GLY A 265 0.46 -15.55 12.90
C GLY A 265 1.96 -15.70 13.17
N THR A 266 2.50 -14.82 14.00
CA THR A 266 3.94 -14.73 14.32
C THR A 266 4.47 -15.84 15.25
N LEU A 267 3.61 -16.72 15.77
CA LEU A 267 3.95 -17.65 16.84
C LEU A 267 4.87 -18.83 16.42
N ARG A 268 5.05 -19.07 15.13
CA ARG A 268 6.01 -20.08 14.64
C ARG A 268 6.67 -19.62 13.35
N PRO A 269 7.98 -19.88 13.15
CA PRO A 269 8.64 -19.62 11.87
C PRO A 269 7.91 -20.41 10.78
N THR A 270 7.27 -19.70 9.87
CA THR A 270 6.56 -20.32 8.75
C THR A 270 7.55 -20.74 7.69
N THR A 271 7.30 -21.90 7.08
CA THR A 271 8.09 -22.36 5.90
C THR A 271 7.85 -21.45 4.69
N PHE A 272 6.73 -20.73 4.69
CA PHE A 272 6.28 -19.85 3.61
C PHE A 272 6.65 -18.38 3.89
N LEU A 273 7.96 -18.12 3.90
CA LEU A 273 8.52 -16.78 4.08
C LEU A 273 8.18 -15.86 2.89
N PRO A 274 8.32 -14.54 3.03
CA PRO A 274 8.09 -13.59 1.94
C PRO A 274 8.81 -13.95 0.64
N SER A 275 10.05 -14.49 0.73
CA SER A 275 10.83 -14.92 -0.42
C SER A 275 10.18 -16.07 -1.21
N PHE A 276 9.43 -16.95 -0.57
CA PHE A 276 8.66 -17.99 -1.27
C PHE A 276 7.63 -17.33 -2.21
N TRP A 277 6.82 -16.41 -1.70
CA TRP A 277 5.76 -15.77 -2.47
C TRP A 277 6.28 -14.93 -3.63
N THR A 278 7.36 -14.17 -3.41
CA THR A 278 7.99 -13.35 -4.44
C THR A 278 8.75 -14.15 -5.50
N SER A 279 9.05 -15.42 -5.22
CA SER A 279 9.71 -16.33 -6.16
C SER A 279 8.72 -17.17 -6.98
N LEU A 280 7.42 -17.10 -6.68
CA LEU A 280 6.39 -17.76 -7.48
C LEU A 280 6.30 -17.14 -8.87
N ASN A 281 6.15 -18.00 -9.88
CA ASN A 281 5.89 -17.52 -11.24
C ASN A 281 4.42 -17.10 -11.39
N LEU A 282 4.12 -15.91 -10.88
CA LEU A 282 2.79 -15.28 -10.88
C LEU A 282 2.81 -13.92 -11.57
N PRO A 283 1.76 -13.55 -12.29
CA PRO A 283 1.54 -12.18 -12.70
C PRO A 283 1.46 -11.22 -11.49
N PRO A 284 1.82 -9.92 -11.65
CA PRO A 284 1.81 -8.97 -10.53
C PRO A 284 0.46 -8.86 -9.80
N ALA A 285 -0.65 -8.80 -10.52
CA ALA A 285 -1.96 -8.60 -9.90
C ALA A 285 -2.35 -9.66 -8.85
N PRO A 286 -2.32 -10.99 -9.14
CA PRO A 286 -2.56 -12.00 -8.12
C PRO A 286 -1.49 -12.03 -7.03
N LEU A 287 -0.22 -11.77 -7.36
CA LEU A 287 0.86 -11.70 -6.37
C LEU A 287 0.58 -10.61 -5.32
N PHE A 288 0.26 -9.37 -5.76
CA PHE A 288 -0.04 -8.28 -4.84
C PHE A 288 -1.34 -8.47 -4.07
N THR A 289 -2.30 -9.23 -4.61
CA THR A 289 -3.50 -9.63 -3.87
C THR A 289 -3.16 -10.58 -2.71
N LEU A 290 -2.29 -11.56 -2.95
CA LEU A 290 -1.80 -12.48 -1.91
C LEU A 290 -0.96 -11.74 -0.86
N LEU A 291 0.00 -10.90 -1.29
CA LEU A 291 0.84 -10.11 -0.38
C LEU A 291 0.00 -9.18 0.51
N ARG A 292 -1.04 -8.53 -0.05
CA ARG A 292 -1.99 -7.72 0.74
C ARG A 292 -2.64 -8.51 1.86
N HIS A 293 -3.00 -9.75 1.60
CA HIS A 293 -3.59 -10.63 2.63
C HIS A 293 -2.55 -11.05 3.68
N LEU A 294 -1.34 -11.36 3.23
CA LEU A 294 -0.24 -11.85 4.07
C LEU A 294 0.36 -10.79 5.01
N LEU A 295 0.19 -9.49 4.73
CA LEU A 295 0.57 -8.42 5.67
C LEU A 295 -0.01 -8.60 7.07
N ARG A 296 -1.13 -9.31 7.17
CA ARG A 296 -1.77 -9.62 8.46
C ARG A 296 -0.98 -10.63 9.31
N ALA A 297 0.00 -11.29 8.73
CA ALA A 297 0.91 -12.19 9.42
C ALA A 297 2.24 -11.52 9.79
N ASP A 298 2.44 -10.24 9.44
CA ASP A 298 3.67 -9.53 9.76
C ASP A 298 3.82 -9.30 11.27
N PRO A 299 5.02 -9.53 11.83
CA PRO A 299 5.33 -9.21 13.22
C PRO A 299 5.38 -7.68 13.44
N PRO A 300 5.26 -7.23 14.70
CA PRO A 300 5.49 -5.83 15.06
C PRO A 300 6.86 -5.32 14.60
N PRO A 301 6.96 -4.05 14.19
CA PRO A 301 8.24 -3.47 13.80
C PRO A 301 9.22 -3.48 14.98
N GLY A 302 10.42 -4.04 14.76
CA GLY A 302 11.52 -4.06 15.73
C GLY A 302 11.54 -5.21 16.74
N GLU A 303 10.52 -6.07 16.80
CA GLU A 303 10.49 -7.18 17.77
C GLU A 303 11.21 -8.46 17.31
N THR A 304 11.37 -8.66 16.01
CA THR A 304 12.00 -9.88 15.47
C THR A 304 12.89 -9.56 14.26
N SER A 305 13.94 -10.38 14.06
CA SER A 305 14.73 -10.39 12.82
C SER A 305 14.05 -11.18 11.69
N ALA A 306 12.78 -11.57 11.86
CA ALA A 306 12.05 -12.30 10.85
C ALA A 306 11.70 -11.41 9.65
N PRO A 307 11.86 -11.91 8.41
CA PRO A 307 11.52 -11.13 7.22
C PRO A 307 10.02 -10.87 7.16
N ARG A 308 9.65 -9.62 6.83
CA ARG A 308 8.26 -9.16 6.77
C ARG A 308 7.76 -9.14 5.33
N TYR A 309 6.47 -9.38 5.14
CA TYR A 309 5.83 -9.26 3.82
C TYR A 309 5.83 -7.81 3.33
N LEU A 310 5.67 -6.84 4.23
CA LEU A 310 5.78 -5.41 3.89
C LEU A 310 7.16 -5.05 3.33
N ASP A 311 8.23 -5.62 3.88
CA ASP A 311 9.60 -5.38 3.40
C ASP A 311 9.84 -6.01 2.02
N ALA A 312 9.21 -7.16 1.75
CA ALA A 312 9.23 -7.77 0.42
C ALA A 312 8.50 -6.90 -0.61
N VAL A 313 7.34 -6.32 -0.26
CA VAL A 313 6.63 -5.35 -1.12
C VAL A 313 7.48 -4.11 -1.36
N ALA A 314 8.15 -3.58 -0.34
CA ALA A 314 9.08 -2.46 -0.46
C ALA A 314 10.23 -2.78 -1.43
N THR A 315 10.77 -4.00 -1.35
CA THR A 315 11.83 -4.48 -2.25
C THR A 315 11.36 -4.56 -3.70
N LEU A 316 10.16 -5.10 -3.94
CA LEU A 316 9.56 -5.15 -5.28
C LEU A 316 9.30 -3.73 -5.83
N LEU A 317 8.78 -2.83 -4.99
CA LEU A 317 8.55 -1.43 -5.35
C LEU A 317 9.86 -0.71 -5.70
N ALA A 318 10.92 -0.96 -4.94
CA ALA A 318 12.23 -0.38 -5.22
C ALA A 318 12.85 -0.92 -6.52
N ALA A 319 12.55 -2.17 -6.90
CA ALA A 319 13.08 -2.81 -8.11
C ALA A 319 12.32 -2.38 -9.37
N ASP A 320 11.00 -2.29 -9.32
CA ASP A 320 10.13 -1.93 -10.46
C ASP A 320 8.91 -1.12 -9.97
N ALA A 321 9.13 0.16 -9.73
CA ALA A 321 8.10 1.04 -9.22
C ALA A 321 6.93 1.21 -10.19
N GLY A 322 7.20 1.33 -11.50
CA GLY A 322 6.17 1.54 -12.51
C GLY A 322 5.13 0.41 -12.57
N THR A 323 5.57 -0.84 -12.46
CA THR A 323 4.68 -2.00 -12.43
C THR A 323 3.95 -2.13 -11.08
N VAL A 324 4.61 -1.79 -9.96
CA VAL A 324 4.08 -2.05 -8.61
C VAL A 324 3.09 -0.97 -8.14
N GLN A 325 3.34 0.29 -8.44
CA GLN A 325 2.51 1.43 -8.01
C GLN A 325 1.00 1.24 -8.28
N PRO A 326 0.56 0.82 -9.48
CA PRO A 326 -0.87 0.60 -9.75
C PRO A 326 -1.51 -0.45 -8.83
N HIS A 327 -0.75 -1.48 -8.40
CA HIS A 327 -1.27 -2.52 -7.52
C HIS A 327 -1.40 -2.04 -6.08
N LEU A 328 -0.49 -1.16 -5.61
CA LEU A 328 -0.56 -0.60 -4.27
C LEU A 328 -1.71 0.40 -4.11
N THR A 329 -2.10 1.13 -5.15
CA THR A 329 -3.28 2.01 -5.08
C THR A 329 -4.60 1.23 -4.87
N LEU A 330 -4.68 -0.03 -5.33
CA LEU A 330 -5.83 -0.90 -5.04
C LEU A 330 -5.95 -1.28 -3.55
N TRP A 331 -4.88 -1.08 -2.75
CA TRP A 331 -4.92 -1.33 -1.31
C TRP A 331 -5.51 -0.18 -0.51
N PHE A 332 -5.74 0.99 -1.10
CA PHE A 332 -6.30 2.16 -0.42
C PHE A 332 -7.69 1.92 0.16
N GLU A 333 -8.45 0.97 -0.39
CA GLU A 333 -9.76 0.58 0.13
C GLU A 333 -9.70 -0.40 1.31
N ASP A 334 -8.48 -0.83 1.71
CA ASP A 334 -8.30 -1.85 2.75
C ASP A 334 -7.95 -1.21 4.10
N ASP A 335 -8.96 -0.83 4.86
CA ASP A 335 -8.80 -0.23 6.19
C ASP A 335 -8.63 -1.25 7.32
N ARG A 336 -8.38 -2.54 7.00
CA ARG A 336 -8.11 -3.55 8.04
C ARG A 336 -6.81 -3.18 8.78
N PRO A 337 -6.83 -3.26 10.14
CA PRO A 337 -5.64 -2.97 10.94
C PRO A 337 -4.57 -4.03 10.72
N LEU A 338 -3.31 -3.62 10.80
CA LEU A 338 -2.16 -4.52 10.81
C LEU A 338 -1.96 -5.06 12.23
N PRO A 339 -1.94 -6.37 12.47
CA PRO A 339 -1.82 -6.94 13.82
C PRO A 339 -0.55 -6.49 14.55
N GLY A 340 0.57 -6.34 13.82
CA GLY A 340 1.82 -5.85 14.35
C GLY A 340 1.89 -4.34 14.60
N ALA A 341 0.91 -3.56 14.13
CA ALA A 341 0.80 -2.10 14.30
C ALA A 341 -0.67 -1.69 14.25
N PRO A 342 -1.45 -1.87 15.35
CA PRO A 342 -2.91 -1.66 15.35
C PRO A 342 -3.35 -0.26 14.94
N GLU A 343 -2.48 0.74 15.11
CA GLU A 343 -2.70 2.13 14.67
C GLU A 343 -2.61 2.30 13.15
N ALA A 344 -2.02 1.33 12.43
CA ALA A 344 -1.84 1.37 10.99
C ALA A 344 -2.76 0.38 10.27
N THR A 345 -3.28 0.81 9.12
CA THR A 345 -4.07 -0.04 8.22
C THR A 345 -3.26 -0.46 7.01
N VAL A 346 -3.71 -1.48 6.29
CA VAL A 346 -3.12 -1.88 5.00
C VAL A 346 -3.07 -0.70 4.03
N ALA A 347 -4.15 0.09 3.97
CA ALA A 347 -4.22 1.30 3.15
C ALA A 347 -3.18 2.36 3.56
N ALA A 348 -2.98 2.56 4.86
CA ALA A 348 -1.97 3.50 5.36
C ALA A 348 -0.55 3.02 5.04
N ALA A 349 -0.28 1.71 5.14
CA ALA A 349 1.01 1.13 4.77
C ALA A 349 1.30 1.30 3.27
N ALA A 350 0.31 1.07 2.40
CA ALA A 350 0.44 1.30 0.96
C ALA A 350 0.75 2.77 0.64
N GLN A 351 0.03 3.70 1.26
CA GLN A 351 0.25 5.14 1.10
C GLN A 351 1.66 5.55 1.55
N ALA A 352 2.12 5.02 2.70
CA ALA A 352 3.45 5.28 3.22
C ALA A 352 4.56 4.73 2.31
N LEU A 353 4.40 3.52 1.75
CA LEU A 353 5.34 2.94 0.80
C LEU A 353 5.44 3.76 -0.48
N LEU A 354 4.30 4.13 -1.09
CA LEU A 354 4.27 4.96 -2.29
C LEU A 354 4.96 6.30 -2.07
N TYR A 355 4.77 6.91 -0.90
CA TYR A 355 5.46 8.15 -0.54
C TYR A 355 6.96 7.95 -0.28
N ALA A 356 7.33 6.89 0.44
CA ALA A 356 8.73 6.61 0.79
C ALA A 356 9.60 6.30 -0.44
N TYR A 357 9.03 5.66 -1.46
CA TYR A 357 9.73 5.28 -2.70
C TYR A 357 9.31 6.15 -3.90
N ARG A 358 8.77 7.34 -3.67
CA ARG A 358 8.26 8.24 -4.72
C ARG A 358 9.30 8.63 -5.77
N ASP A 359 10.56 8.71 -5.37
CA ASP A 359 11.68 9.11 -6.23
C ASP A 359 11.99 8.09 -7.35
N ARG A 360 11.52 6.85 -7.25
CA ARG A 360 11.85 5.77 -8.19
C ARG A 360 11.15 5.92 -9.55
N ALA A 361 9.89 6.32 -9.58
CA ALA A 361 9.11 6.54 -10.80
C ALA A 361 8.05 7.62 -10.51
N LEU A 362 8.49 8.84 -10.21
CA LEU A 362 7.64 9.90 -9.68
C LEU A 362 6.59 10.38 -10.69
N ASP A 363 6.94 10.46 -11.98
CA ASP A 363 6.00 10.86 -13.02
C ASP A 363 4.91 9.80 -13.22
N ASP A 364 5.26 8.50 -13.18
CA ASP A 364 4.29 7.39 -13.26
C ASP A 364 3.38 7.40 -12.03
N LEU A 365 3.96 7.64 -10.83
CA LEU A 365 3.20 7.73 -9.59
C LEU A 365 2.10 8.81 -9.67
N THR A 366 2.43 10.01 -10.16
CA THR A 366 1.43 11.08 -10.33
C THR A 366 0.28 10.65 -11.25
N ASP A 367 0.61 9.95 -12.35
CA ASP A 367 -0.38 9.49 -13.34
C ASP A 367 -1.25 8.33 -12.83
N VAL A 368 -0.72 7.46 -11.97
CA VAL A 368 -1.47 6.40 -11.30
C VAL A 368 -2.40 6.99 -10.23
N LEU A 369 -1.91 7.91 -9.40
CA LEU A 369 -2.68 8.51 -8.34
C LEU A 369 -3.87 9.33 -8.86
N VAL A 370 -3.67 10.14 -9.90
CA VAL A 370 -4.76 10.93 -10.50
C VAL A 370 -5.85 10.06 -11.13
N GLY A 371 -5.49 8.83 -11.54
CA GLY A 371 -6.44 7.84 -12.07
C GLY A 371 -7.18 7.04 -11.01
N CYS A 372 -6.72 7.05 -9.77
CA CYS A 372 -7.24 6.17 -8.72
C CYS A 372 -8.60 6.61 -8.16
N GLY A 373 -8.91 7.93 -8.13
CA GLY A 373 -10.20 8.46 -7.63
C GLY A 373 -10.47 8.18 -6.14
N HIS A 374 -9.44 7.96 -5.33
CA HIS A 374 -9.55 7.67 -3.91
C HIS A 374 -8.98 8.80 -3.05
N ARG A 375 -9.60 9.09 -1.89
CA ARG A 375 -9.18 10.17 -0.98
C ARG A 375 -7.69 10.09 -0.60
N ARG A 376 -7.15 8.90 -0.36
CA ARG A 376 -5.72 8.73 -0.03
C ARG A 376 -4.80 9.10 -1.19
N ALA A 377 -5.25 8.89 -2.43
CA ALA A 377 -4.52 9.34 -3.61
C ALA A 377 -4.49 10.87 -3.68
N ASP A 378 -5.63 11.54 -3.38
CA ASP A 378 -5.70 12.99 -3.32
C ASP A 378 -4.83 13.59 -2.21
N GLU A 379 -4.80 12.94 -1.03
CA GLU A 379 -3.92 13.31 0.08
C GLU A 379 -2.44 13.19 -0.32
N LEU A 380 -2.08 12.11 -1.00
CA LEU A 380 -0.70 11.87 -1.45
C LEU A 380 -0.29 12.86 -2.58
N LEU A 381 -1.14 13.08 -3.57
CA LEU A 381 -0.92 14.11 -4.59
C LEU A 381 -0.80 15.51 -3.98
N GLY A 382 -1.58 15.77 -2.92
CA GLY A 382 -1.48 17.02 -2.17
C GLY A 382 -0.13 17.20 -1.50
N ALA A 383 0.40 16.15 -0.85
CA ALA A 383 1.74 16.16 -0.27
C ALA A 383 2.83 16.32 -1.35
N LEU A 384 2.70 15.59 -2.47
CA LEU A 384 3.63 15.72 -3.60
C LEU A 384 3.64 17.12 -4.21
N ALA A 385 2.51 17.85 -4.21
CA ALA A 385 2.47 19.22 -4.69
C ALA A 385 3.32 20.19 -3.84
N GLU A 386 3.51 19.87 -2.55
CA GLU A 386 4.34 20.63 -1.61
C GLU A 386 5.80 20.19 -1.65
N ASP A 387 6.04 18.87 -1.63
CA ASP A 387 7.38 18.31 -1.49
C ASP A 387 8.11 18.12 -2.81
N GLU A 388 7.38 17.84 -3.89
CA GLU A 388 7.91 17.55 -5.24
C GLU A 388 7.23 18.42 -6.33
N PRO A 389 7.19 19.75 -6.16
CA PRO A 389 6.42 20.65 -7.03
C PRO A 389 6.81 20.54 -8.51
N SER A 390 8.09 20.30 -8.82
CA SER A 390 8.55 20.14 -10.19
C SER A 390 7.94 18.93 -10.92
N ALA A 391 7.77 17.81 -10.21
CA ALA A 391 7.13 16.63 -10.78
C ALA A 391 5.63 16.87 -11.00
N VAL A 392 4.97 17.53 -10.04
CA VAL A 392 3.56 17.89 -10.18
C VAL A 392 3.37 18.89 -11.32
N CYS A 393 4.28 19.85 -11.53
CA CYS A 393 4.22 20.76 -12.70
C CYS A 393 4.30 20.00 -14.03
N ARG A 394 5.20 19.02 -14.15
CA ARG A 394 5.26 18.14 -15.34
C ARG A 394 3.97 17.34 -15.52
N ALA A 395 3.42 16.80 -14.43
CA ALA A 395 2.15 16.07 -14.46
C ALA A 395 0.99 16.99 -14.88
N VAL A 396 0.90 18.20 -14.33
CA VAL A 396 -0.11 19.20 -14.67
C VAL A 396 -0.05 19.55 -16.15
N ASP A 397 1.15 19.74 -16.73
CA ASP A 397 1.34 20.00 -18.15
C ASP A 397 0.84 18.83 -19.03
N ARG A 398 1.11 17.58 -18.62
CA ARG A 398 0.58 16.38 -19.31
C ARG A 398 -0.95 16.30 -19.18
N TRP A 399 -1.50 16.51 -17.97
CA TRP A 399 -2.94 16.37 -17.70
C TRP A 399 -3.76 17.48 -18.36
N ALA A 400 -3.23 18.67 -18.51
CA ALA A 400 -3.90 19.78 -19.22
C ALA A 400 -4.20 19.42 -20.68
N ARG A 401 -3.35 18.60 -21.31
CA ARG A 401 -3.50 18.12 -22.70
C ARG A 401 -4.18 16.77 -22.84
N ASP A 402 -4.57 16.14 -21.72
CA ASP A 402 -5.24 14.83 -21.74
C ASP A 402 -6.66 14.95 -22.28
N THR A 403 -7.11 13.95 -23.02
CA THR A 403 -8.47 13.91 -23.57
C THR A 403 -9.54 13.68 -22.50
N ARG A 404 -9.16 13.17 -21.33
CA ARG A 404 -10.07 12.87 -20.22
C ARG A 404 -10.37 14.13 -19.41
N PRO A 405 -11.66 14.57 -19.31
CA PRO A 405 -12.01 15.78 -18.56
C PRO A 405 -11.57 15.77 -17.10
N ALA A 406 -11.65 14.61 -16.44
CA ALA A 406 -11.24 14.46 -15.04
C ALA A 406 -9.75 14.83 -14.83
N ARG A 407 -8.86 14.48 -15.77
CA ARG A 407 -7.45 14.85 -15.68
C ARG A 407 -7.22 16.34 -15.88
N ARG A 408 -7.98 17.00 -16.74
CA ARG A 408 -7.90 18.46 -16.92
C ARG A 408 -8.40 19.21 -15.68
N VAL A 409 -9.45 18.71 -15.03
CA VAL A 409 -9.88 19.24 -13.71
C VAL A 409 -8.78 19.05 -12.66
N ALA A 410 -8.14 17.88 -12.63
CA ALA A 410 -7.02 17.61 -11.73
C ALA A 410 -5.82 18.53 -12.02
N ALA A 411 -5.53 18.83 -13.29
CA ALA A 411 -4.47 19.76 -13.66
C ALA A 411 -4.68 21.14 -13.03
N VAL A 412 -5.91 21.68 -13.04
CA VAL A 412 -6.26 22.91 -12.34
C VAL A 412 -6.04 22.77 -10.83
N SER A 413 -6.61 21.74 -10.23
CA SER A 413 -6.61 21.57 -8.78
C SER A 413 -5.21 21.42 -8.20
N TYR A 414 -4.40 20.52 -8.77
CA TYR A 414 -3.04 20.25 -8.29
C TYR A 414 -2.04 21.30 -8.76
N GLY A 415 -2.26 21.93 -9.94
CA GLY A 415 -1.49 23.07 -10.37
C GLY A 415 -1.60 24.26 -9.40
N LEU A 416 -2.81 24.58 -8.95
CA LEU A 416 -3.05 25.62 -7.94
C LEU A 416 -2.43 25.27 -6.57
N ARG A 417 -2.34 23.99 -6.20
CA ARG A 417 -1.66 23.55 -4.98
C ARG A 417 -0.14 23.63 -5.10
N ALA A 418 0.42 23.24 -6.23
CA ALA A 418 1.86 23.26 -6.47
C ALA A 418 2.42 24.68 -6.67
N ALA A 419 1.66 25.58 -7.30
CA ALA A 419 2.12 26.92 -7.68
C ALA A 419 2.79 27.74 -6.55
N PRO A 420 2.33 27.72 -5.26
CA PRO A 420 3.01 28.39 -4.17
C PRO A 420 4.40 27.86 -3.84
N HIS A 421 4.68 26.61 -4.19
CA HIS A 421 5.92 25.88 -3.87
C HIS A 421 6.92 25.89 -5.03
N VAL A 422 6.51 26.41 -6.20
CA VAL A 422 7.35 26.46 -7.39
C VAL A 422 8.45 27.52 -7.25
N THR A 423 9.70 27.08 -7.37
CA THR A 423 10.88 27.96 -7.27
C THR A 423 11.57 28.22 -8.60
N THR A 424 11.48 27.30 -9.58
CA THR A 424 12.18 27.40 -10.87
C THR A 424 11.34 28.09 -11.95
N ASP A 425 11.99 28.75 -12.89
CA ASP A 425 11.30 29.37 -14.02
C ASP A 425 10.74 28.32 -15.00
N ALA A 426 11.44 27.19 -15.17
CA ALA A 426 10.97 26.10 -16.00
C ALA A 426 9.62 25.52 -15.52
N ASP A 427 9.46 25.34 -14.20
CA ASP A 427 8.20 24.86 -13.65
C ASP A 427 7.07 25.89 -13.77
N ARG A 428 7.40 27.20 -13.63
CA ARG A 428 6.43 28.29 -13.92
C ARG A 428 5.97 28.28 -15.36
N ASP A 429 6.89 28.03 -16.29
CA ASP A 429 6.56 27.94 -17.71
C ASP A 429 5.66 26.72 -18.00
N LEU A 430 5.90 25.56 -17.36
CA LEU A 430 5.01 24.40 -17.48
C LEU A 430 3.60 24.72 -17.00
N LEU A 431 3.46 25.33 -15.80
CA LEU A 431 2.15 25.75 -15.29
C LEU A 431 1.47 26.78 -16.19
N ARG A 432 2.23 27.71 -16.77
CA ARG A 432 1.71 28.69 -17.71
C ARG A 432 1.17 28.03 -18.97
N TYR A 433 1.94 27.15 -19.62
CA TYR A 433 1.49 26.43 -20.82
C TYR A 433 0.25 25.58 -20.54
N ALA A 434 0.24 24.88 -19.42
CA ALA A 434 -0.94 24.13 -18.98
C ALA A 434 -2.16 25.03 -18.79
N ALA A 435 -1.99 26.19 -18.16
CA ALA A 435 -3.09 27.14 -17.93
C ALA A 435 -3.59 27.77 -19.23
N GLU A 436 -2.69 28.12 -20.16
CA GLU A 436 -3.06 28.65 -21.50
C GLU A 436 -3.90 27.62 -22.29
N GLU A 437 -3.56 26.33 -22.21
CA GLU A 437 -4.36 25.26 -22.82
C GLU A 437 -5.74 25.17 -22.20
N LEU A 438 -5.81 25.17 -20.86
CA LEU A 438 -7.07 25.06 -20.08
C LEU A 438 -7.97 26.29 -20.23
N LEU A 439 -7.45 27.47 -20.58
CA LEU A 439 -8.26 28.66 -20.87
C LEU A 439 -9.23 28.49 -22.06
N THR A 440 -8.94 27.57 -22.97
CA THR A 440 -9.80 27.27 -24.11
C THR A 440 -11.11 26.60 -23.69
N GLU A 441 -11.21 26.10 -22.45
CA GLU A 441 -12.36 25.39 -21.92
C GLU A 441 -13.16 26.23 -20.93
N PRO A 442 -14.39 26.66 -21.27
CA PRO A 442 -15.19 27.52 -20.41
C PRO A 442 -15.33 27.07 -18.96
N PRO A 443 -15.55 25.76 -18.65
CA PRO A 443 -15.67 25.31 -17.27
C PRO A 443 -14.39 25.43 -16.42
N LEU A 444 -13.20 25.50 -17.07
CA LEU A 444 -11.90 25.51 -16.40
C LEU A 444 -11.23 26.89 -16.38
N GLN A 445 -11.81 27.88 -17.08
CA GLN A 445 -11.22 29.22 -17.25
C GLN A 445 -10.88 29.88 -15.90
N GLY A 446 -11.75 29.80 -14.92
CA GLY A 446 -11.51 30.39 -13.59
C GLY A 446 -10.26 29.81 -12.92
N GLY A 447 -10.11 28.50 -12.96
CA GLY A 447 -8.95 27.83 -12.41
C GLY A 447 -7.66 28.13 -13.18
N ALA A 448 -7.72 28.12 -14.51
CA ALA A 448 -6.60 28.49 -15.38
C ALA A 448 -6.12 29.92 -15.13
N LEU A 449 -7.04 30.89 -15.02
CA LEU A 449 -6.74 32.26 -14.63
C LEU A 449 -6.11 32.33 -13.23
N GLY A 450 -6.58 31.49 -12.31
CA GLY A 450 -6.01 31.34 -10.98
C GLY A 450 -4.53 30.90 -11.02
N LEU A 451 -4.15 30.03 -11.93
CA LEU A 451 -2.75 29.63 -12.17
C LEU A 451 -1.92 30.80 -12.74
N LEU A 452 -2.43 31.45 -13.80
CA LEU A 452 -1.70 32.53 -14.48
C LEU A 452 -1.47 33.73 -13.55
N VAL A 453 -2.40 34.06 -12.67
CA VAL A 453 -2.23 35.21 -11.76
C VAL A 453 -1.23 34.95 -10.63
N GLN A 454 -0.88 33.69 -10.37
CA GLN A 454 0.16 33.37 -9.40
C GLN A 454 1.57 33.63 -9.92
N ASP A 455 1.82 33.54 -11.23
CA ASP A 455 3.11 33.90 -11.81
C ASP A 455 3.33 35.42 -11.80
N PRO A 456 4.33 35.93 -11.07
CA PRO A 456 4.60 37.37 -11.00
C PRO A 456 4.90 38.01 -12.35
N ARG A 457 5.46 37.25 -13.31
CA ARG A 457 5.91 37.75 -14.61
C ARG A 457 4.76 38.14 -15.52
N ILE A 458 3.62 37.45 -15.44
CA ILE A 458 2.46 37.63 -16.34
C ILE A 458 1.21 38.10 -15.60
N ARG A 459 1.26 38.17 -14.25
CA ARG A 459 0.14 38.52 -13.37
C ARG A 459 -0.62 39.74 -13.84
N THR A 460 0.10 40.84 -14.19
CA THR A 460 -0.50 42.12 -14.56
C THR A 460 -1.41 41.98 -15.78
N ALA A 461 -1.05 41.14 -16.76
CA ALA A 461 -1.83 40.94 -17.99
C ALA A 461 -3.17 40.19 -17.70
N HIS A 462 -3.15 39.18 -16.81
CA HIS A 462 -4.30 38.32 -16.56
C HIS A 462 -5.18 38.76 -15.38
N LEU A 463 -4.67 39.65 -14.50
CA LEU A 463 -5.36 40.07 -13.30
C LEU A 463 -6.75 40.68 -13.54
N PRO A 464 -6.97 41.56 -14.55
CA PRO A 464 -8.31 42.12 -14.77
C PRO A 464 -9.37 41.06 -15.06
N GLN A 465 -9.04 40.08 -15.92
CA GLN A 465 -9.95 38.96 -16.25
C GLN A 465 -10.16 38.05 -15.04
N THR A 466 -9.10 37.73 -14.29
CA THR A 466 -9.21 36.94 -13.04
C THR A 466 -10.12 37.60 -12.03
N LEU A 467 -10.02 38.93 -11.84
CA LEU A 467 -10.89 39.68 -10.92
C LEU A 467 -12.34 39.70 -11.39
N ALA A 468 -12.61 39.70 -12.71
CA ALA A 468 -13.96 39.58 -13.25
C ALA A 468 -14.58 38.20 -12.89
N HIS A 469 -13.86 37.09 -13.14
CA HIS A 469 -14.29 35.74 -12.74
C HIS A 469 -14.48 35.64 -11.21
N PHE A 470 -13.56 36.22 -10.44
CA PHE A 470 -13.65 36.22 -8.98
C PHE A 470 -14.91 36.94 -8.47
N THR A 471 -15.23 38.11 -9.01
CA THR A 471 -16.44 38.88 -8.61
C THR A 471 -17.70 38.21 -9.12
N ALA A 472 -17.66 37.45 -10.21
CA ALA A 472 -18.76 36.61 -10.68
C ALA A 472 -19.00 35.36 -9.82
N ALA A 473 -18.12 35.09 -8.84
CA ALA A 473 -18.17 33.92 -7.97
C ALA A 473 -17.93 32.59 -8.69
N ASP A 474 -17.02 32.59 -9.70
CA ASP A 474 -16.60 31.37 -10.40
C ASP A 474 -16.13 30.31 -9.39
N PRO A 475 -16.75 29.10 -9.36
CA PRO A 475 -16.41 28.06 -8.42
C PRO A 475 -15.03 27.42 -8.63
N GLN A 476 -14.46 27.54 -9.82
CA GLN A 476 -13.14 26.99 -10.17
C GLN A 476 -11.99 27.91 -9.77
N LEU A 477 -12.28 29.19 -9.43
CA LEU A 477 -11.26 30.14 -9.00
C LEU A 477 -11.16 30.16 -7.46
N PRO A 478 -10.17 29.51 -6.85
CA PRO A 478 -10.01 29.56 -5.41
C PRO A 478 -9.54 30.94 -4.95
N LEU A 479 -10.07 31.35 -3.80
CA LEU A 479 -9.76 32.64 -3.17
C LEU A 479 -8.26 32.83 -2.90
N THR A 480 -7.57 31.72 -2.57
CA THR A 480 -6.14 31.69 -2.25
C THR A 480 -5.27 32.06 -3.45
N ALA A 481 -5.74 31.84 -4.68
CA ALA A 481 -5.00 32.20 -5.89
C ALA A 481 -4.75 33.72 -6.04
N LEU A 482 -5.60 34.56 -5.43
CA LEU A 482 -5.45 36.00 -5.45
C LEU A 482 -4.59 36.57 -4.30
N LEU A 483 -4.26 35.79 -3.27
CA LEU A 483 -3.49 36.27 -2.12
C LEU A 483 -2.10 36.80 -2.50
N PRO A 484 -1.32 36.15 -3.41
CA PRO A 484 -0.05 36.72 -3.88
C PRO A 484 -0.20 38.06 -4.59
N ALA A 485 -1.31 38.25 -5.32
CA ALA A 485 -1.60 39.51 -6.02
C ALA A 485 -1.93 40.68 -5.06
N LEU A 486 -2.40 40.40 -3.84
CA LEU A 486 -2.62 41.43 -2.82
C LEU A 486 -1.38 42.26 -2.49
N ARG A 487 -0.18 41.67 -2.60
CA ARG A 487 1.08 42.36 -2.29
C ARG A 487 1.49 43.35 -3.38
N THR A 488 1.19 43.04 -4.63
CA THR A 488 1.62 43.80 -5.81
C THR A 488 0.53 44.69 -6.40
N HIS A 489 -0.73 44.25 -6.29
CA HIS A 489 -1.91 44.95 -6.87
C HIS A 489 -3.02 45.13 -5.81
N THR A 490 -2.65 45.74 -4.68
CA THR A 490 -3.49 45.82 -3.47
C THR A 490 -4.88 46.43 -3.74
N GLU A 491 -4.97 47.57 -4.43
CA GLU A 491 -6.24 48.24 -4.61
C GLU A 491 -7.26 47.47 -5.45
N PRO A 492 -6.92 47.00 -6.67
CA PRO A 492 -7.90 46.28 -7.48
C PRO A 492 -8.35 44.97 -6.83
N VAL A 493 -7.42 44.27 -6.14
CA VAL A 493 -7.72 42.98 -5.48
C VAL A 493 -8.62 43.22 -4.26
N LEU A 494 -8.33 44.19 -3.38
CA LEU A 494 -9.22 44.54 -2.23
C LEU A 494 -10.59 45.00 -2.70
N LYS A 495 -10.66 45.77 -3.80
CA LYS A 495 -11.95 46.17 -4.40
C LYS A 495 -12.78 44.97 -4.81
N ALA A 496 -12.13 43.95 -5.45
CA ALA A 496 -12.83 42.74 -5.84
C ALA A 496 -13.32 41.93 -4.62
N PHE A 497 -12.50 41.83 -3.55
CA PHE A 497 -12.93 41.20 -2.30
C PHE A 497 -14.13 41.95 -1.66
N ARG A 498 -14.11 43.26 -1.62
CA ARG A 498 -15.26 44.06 -1.16
C ARG A 498 -16.52 43.80 -1.97
N THR A 499 -16.38 43.78 -3.31
CA THR A 499 -17.49 43.48 -4.22
C THR A 499 -18.09 42.11 -3.94
N ARG A 500 -17.23 41.07 -3.79
CA ARG A 500 -17.67 39.72 -3.49
C ARG A 500 -18.34 39.59 -2.12
N LEU A 501 -17.78 40.22 -1.07
CA LEU A 501 -18.35 40.21 0.27
C LEU A 501 -19.68 41.00 0.37
N ALA A 502 -19.90 41.95 -0.53
CA ALA A 502 -21.16 42.70 -0.59
C ALA A 502 -22.31 41.89 -1.24
N ARG A 503 -22.04 40.83 -1.97
CA ARG A 503 -23.06 40.01 -2.64
C ARG A 503 -23.80 39.15 -1.62
N PRO A 504 -25.14 39.13 -1.63
CA PRO A 504 -25.94 38.32 -0.71
C PRO A 504 -25.91 36.80 -1.04
N ASP A 505 -25.64 36.45 -2.29
CA ASP A 505 -25.62 35.08 -2.83
C ASP A 505 -24.29 34.34 -2.57
N THR A 506 -23.30 34.98 -1.94
CA THR A 506 -22.01 34.38 -1.63
C THR A 506 -21.82 34.15 -0.14
N ASP A 507 -21.32 32.96 0.24
CA ASP A 507 -20.91 32.71 1.62
C ASP A 507 -19.64 33.52 1.97
N PRO A 508 -19.68 34.43 2.94
CA PRO A 508 -18.53 35.23 3.33
C PRO A 508 -17.47 34.41 4.13
N THR A 509 -17.83 33.22 4.64
CA THR A 509 -17.01 32.47 5.58
C THR A 509 -15.66 32.07 4.97
N THR A 510 -15.68 31.48 3.77
CA THR A 510 -14.48 31.07 3.05
C THR A 510 -13.60 32.26 2.68
N THR A 511 -14.23 33.36 2.24
CA THR A 511 -13.54 34.62 1.88
C THR A 511 -12.82 35.22 3.07
N LEU A 512 -13.51 35.36 4.20
CA LEU A 512 -12.94 35.95 5.40
C LEU A 512 -11.86 35.06 6.02
N ARG A 513 -12.03 33.74 5.96
CA ARG A 513 -11.01 32.80 6.42
C ARG A 513 -9.71 32.93 5.59
N ALA A 514 -9.80 32.98 4.27
CA ALA A 514 -8.63 33.18 3.40
C ALA A 514 -7.93 34.53 3.69
N LEU A 515 -8.69 35.60 3.91
CA LEU A 515 -8.16 36.92 4.26
C LEU A 515 -7.50 36.94 5.65
N ALA A 516 -7.91 36.06 6.56
CA ALA A 516 -7.30 35.96 7.89
C ALA A 516 -5.85 35.45 7.83
N GLU A 517 -5.46 34.72 6.78
CA GLU A 517 -4.08 34.22 6.58
C GLU A 517 -3.09 35.34 6.17
N VAL A 518 -3.59 36.52 5.79
CA VAL A 518 -2.74 37.66 5.41
C VAL A 518 -2.19 38.36 6.66
N THR A 519 -0.94 38.09 7.00
CA THR A 519 -0.27 38.56 8.22
C THR A 519 0.47 39.90 8.06
N ALA A 520 0.81 40.31 6.84
CA ALA A 520 1.55 41.53 6.57
C ALA A 520 0.79 42.77 7.14
N GLN A 521 1.39 43.48 8.11
CA GLN A 521 0.73 44.51 8.94
C GLN A 521 -0.04 45.59 8.14
N PRO A 522 0.51 46.23 7.08
CA PRO A 522 -0.24 47.22 6.32
C PRO A 522 -1.50 46.67 5.64
N LEU A 523 -1.39 45.45 5.06
CA LEU A 523 -2.49 44.75 4.40
C LEU A 523 -3.53 44.26 5.42
N ALA A 524 -3.06 43.65 6.52
CA ALA A 524 -3.94 43.16 7.59
C ALA A 524 -4.80 44.25 8.20
N ARG A 525 -4.29 45.47 8.37
CA ARG A 525 -5.07 46.63 8.82
C ARG A 525 -6.16 47.03 7.82
N ARG A 526 -5.84 47.03 6.54
CA ARG A 526 -6.81 47.34 5.47
C ARG A 526 -7.90 46.29 5.37
N ILE A 527 -7.51 45.00 5.51
CA ILE A 527 -8.47 43.88 5.58
C ILE A 527 -9.37 44.03 6.83
N ALA A 528 -8.85 44.41 8.00
CA ALA A 528 -9.63 44.62 9.20
C ALA A 528 -10.68 45.74 9.01
N ILE A 529 -10.32 46.81 8.32
CA ILE A 529 -11.29 47.86 7.97
C ILE A 529 -12.39 47.29 7.07
N MET A 530 -12.03 46.53 6.05
CA MET A 530 -12.97 45.90 5.13
C MET A 530 -13.90 44.90 5.86
N VAL A 531 -13.37 44.12 6.81
CA VAL A 531 -14.15 43.19 7.65
C VAL A 531 -15.19 43.94 8.47
N ARG A 532 -14.79 45.06 9.09
CA ARG A 532 -15.70 45.92 9.82
C ARG A 532 -16.81 46.51 8.92
N GLU A 533 -16.42 47.07 7.78
CA GLU A 533 -17.37 47.60 6.81
C GLU A 533 -18.35 46.53 6.30
N THR A 534 -17.89 45.28 6.18
CA THR A 534 -18.73 44.16 5.73
C THR A 534 -19.83 43.87 6.74
N VAL A 535 -19.48 43.74 8.01
CA VAL A 535 -20.45 43.39 9.05
C VAL A 535 -21.38 44.57 9.40
N GLU A 536 -20.93 45.84 9.26
CA GLU A 536 -21.77 47.01 9.40
C GLU A 536 -22.87 47.08 8.33
N ARG A 537 -22.56 46.68 7.09
CA ARG A 537 -23.51 46.60 5.98
C ARG A 537 -24.39 45.36 5.99
N ARG A 538 -23.82 44.24 6.46
CA ARG A 538 -24.43 42.90 6.44
C ARG A 538 -24.26 42.21 7.81
N PRO A 539 -25.09 42.54 8.81
CA PRO A 539 -25.01 41.95 10.16
C PRO A 539 -25.12 40.41 10.16
N GLU A 540 -25.80 39.83 9.18
CA GLU A 540 -25.90 38.38 8.99
C GLU A 540 -24.55 37.71 8.78
N THR A 541 -23.48 38.43 8.43
CA THR A 541 -22.10 37.90 8.31
C THR A 541 -21.38 37.75 9.65
N ALA A 542 -22.05 38.05 10.77
CA ALA A 542 -21.49 38.04 12.12
C ALA A 542 -20.70 36.77 12.45
N ARG A 543 -21.23 35.59 12.12
CA ARG A 543 -20.54 34.31 12.35
C ARG A 543 -19.25 34.19 11.54
N ALA A 544 -19.26 34.63 10.29
CA ALA A 544 -18.10 34.61 9.43
C ALA A 544 -16.99 35.56 9.92
N VAL A 545 -17.38 36.75 10.40
CA VAL A 545 -16.45 37.71 11.02
C VAL A 545 -15.88 37.16 12.34
N ALA A 546 -16.71 36.56 13.17
CA ALA A 546 -16.22 35.86 14.37
C ALA A 546 -15.21 34.76 14.03
N GLY A 547 -15.44 33.98 12.97
CA GLY A 547 -14.49 33.00 12.42
C GLY A 547 -13.18 33.65 11.96
N TYR A 548 -13.23 34.80 11.29
CA TYR A 548 -12.02 35.56 10.94
C TYR A 548 -11.23 35.96 12.20
N VAL A 549 -11.90 36.46 13.22
CA VAL A 549 -11.27 36.86 14.50
C VAL A 549 -10.62 35.64 15.17
N ASP A 550 -11.30 34.49 15.19
CA ASP A 550 -10.78 33.29 15.81
C ASP A 550 -9.49 32.77 15.11
N VAL A 551 -9.49 32.75 13.78
CA VAL A 551 -8.28 32.36 13.01
C VAL A 551 -7.11 33.31 13.32
N ARG A 552 -7.38 34.61 13.34
CA ARG A 552 -6.38 35.65 13.66
C ARG A 552 -5.87 35.56 15.09
N LEU A 553 -6.72 35.24 16.07
CA LEU A 553 -6.32 35.06 17.48
C LEU A 553 -5.33 33.90 17.65
N ARG A 554 -5.47 32.83 16.88
CA ARG A 554 -4.52 31.67 16.89
C ARG A 554 -3.13 32.04 16.38
N GLN A 555 -2.96 33.12 15.64
CA GLN A 555 -1.66 33.60 15.15
C GLN A 555 -0.83 34.28 16.28
N GLY A 556 -1.40 34.44 17.44
CA GLY A 556 -0.70 34.91 18.64
C GLY A 556 -0.39 36.41 18.66
N PRO A 557 0.65 36.85 19.39
CA PRO A 557 0.97 38.26 19.65
C PRO A 557 1.09 39.16 18.42
N PRO A 558 1.60 38.69 17.25
CA PRO A 558 1.67 39.55 16.05
C PRO A 558 0.33 40.05 15.52
N ALA A 559 -0.77 39.39 15.86
CA ALA A 559 -2.10 39.82 15.44
C ALA A 559 -2.67 41.00 16.27
N ARG A 560 -2.11 41.27 17.46
CA ARG A 560 -2.64 42.28 18.41
C ARG A 560 -2.81 43.68 17.82
N PRO A 561 -1.85 44.26 17.06
CA PRO A 561 -1.99 45.62 16.52
C PRO A 561 -3.14 45.80 15.53
N VAL A 562 -3.68 44.69 15.02
CA VAL A 562 -4.80 44.68 14.06
C VAL A 562 -6.08 44.24 14.73
N LEU A 563 -6.05 43.18 15.52
CA LEU A 563 -7.24 42.59 16.14
C LEU A 563 -7.79 43.39 17.30
N HIS A 564 -6.93 43.93 18.17
CA HIS A 564 -7.41 44.65 19.35
C HIS A 564 -8.29 45.83 18.98
N PRO A 565 -7.86 46.76 18.07
CA PRO A 565 -8.72 47.86 17.67
C PRO A 565 -9.97 47.43 16.87
N LEU A 566 -9.89 46.36 16.08
CA LEU A 566 -11.02 45.83 15.34
C LEU A 566 -12.09 45.27 16.29
N VAL A 567 -11.68 44.35 17.18
CA VAL A 567 -12.64 43.65 18.05
C VAL A 567 -13.25 44.61 19.09
N THR A 568 -12.47 45.52 19.68
CA THR A 568 -13.02 46.53 20.60
C THR A 568 -14.03 47.45 19.92
N ALA A 569 -13.78 47.89 18.68
CA ALA A 569 -14.71 48.66 17.90
C ALA A 569 -16.00 47.86 17.60
N LEU A 570 -15.91 46.60 17.22
CA LEU A 570 -17.05 45.72 16.96
C LEU A 570 -17.86 45.46 18.23
N LEU A 571 -17.22 45.26 19.37
CA LEU A 571 -17.92 45.07 20.65
C LEU A 571 -18.63 46.32 21.15
N THR A 572 -18.16 47.51 20.77
CA THR A 572 -18.72 48.79 21.26
C THR A 572 -19.86 49.31 20.38
N ALA A 573 -19.72 49.18 19.05
CA ALA A 573 -20.59 49.90 18.09
C ALA A 573 -21.45 49.02 17.19
N SER A 574 -21.29 47.68 17.20
CA SER A 574 -22.00 46.79 16.27
C SER A 574 -23.34 46.29 16.81
N ALA A 575 -24.14 45.69 15.91
CA ALA A 575 -25.41 45.04 16.21
C ALA A 575 -25.24 43.88 17.21
N GLN A 576 -26.30 43.53 17.91
CA GLN A 576 -26.31 42.46 18.93
C GLN A 576 -25.81 41.12 18.40
N GLU A 577 -26.18 40.74 17.19
CA GLU A 577 -25.77 39.48 16.55
C GLU A 577 -24.24 39.38 16.41
N VAL A 578 -23.60 40.49 16.09
CA VAL A 578 -22.12 40.54 15.92
C VAL A 578 -21.43 40.38 17.25
N ARG A 579 -21.90 41.11 18.28
CA ARG A 579 -21.37 41.04 19.63
C ARG A 579 -21.57 39.63 20.22
N SER A 580 -22.74 39.01 19.96
CA SER A 580 -23.03 37.63 20.38
C SER A 580 -22.13 36.62 19.72
N ALA A 581 -21.86 36.75 18.42
CA ALA A 581 -20.93 35.87 17.70
C ALA A 581 -19.49 35.99 18.20
N LEU A 582 -19.04 37.23 18.47
CA LEU A 582 -17.71 37.49 19.05
C LEU A 582 -17.61 36.99 20.50
N ALA A 583 -18.66 37.15 21.31
CA ALA A 583 -18.70 36.60 22.66
C ALA A 583 -18.47 35.06 22.68
N GLY A 584 -19.06 34.37 21.72
CA GLY A 584 -18.84 32.93 21.53
C GLY A 584 -17.37 32.56 21.31
N VAL A 585 -16.68 33.29 20.44
CA VAL A 585 -15.25 33.08 20.16
C VAL A 585 -14.36 33.44 21.36
N LEU A 586 -14.64 34.55 22.04
CA LEU A 586 -13.86 35.03 23.18
C LEU A 586 -14.01 34.17 24.44
N ALA A 587 -15.05 33.36 24.54
CA ALA A 587 -15.26 32.42 25.64
C ALA A 587 -14.33 31.17 25.57
N THR A 588 -13.63 30.96 24.46
CA THR A 588 -12.71 29.80 24.30
C THR A 588 -11.48 29.94 25.22
N PRO A 589 -11.18 28.96 26.10
CA PRO A 589 -10.00 28.98 26.96
C PRO A 589 -8.80 28.41 26.25
N ASP A 590 -8.05 29.18 25.47
CA ASP A 590 -6.85 28.73 24.73
C ASP A 590 -5.53 29.26 25.29
N GLY A 591 -5.56 29.96 26.42
CA GLY A 591 -4.38 30.57 27.04
C GLY A 591 -3.78 31.77 26.30
N SER A 592 -4.39 32.21 25.18
CA SER A 592 -3.95 33.40 24.43
C SER A 592 -4.09 34.67 25.25
N PRO A 593 -3.00 35.43 25.50
CA PRO A 593 -3.06 36.69 26.25
C PRO A 593 -4.01 37.72 25.58
N LEU A 594 -3.97 37.79 24.25
CA LEU A 594 -4.83 38.68 23.48
C LEU A 594 -6.31 38.33 23.62
N ARG A 595 -6.66 37.05 23.56
CA ARG A 595 -8.05 36.59 23.75
C ARG A 595 -8.52 36.90 25.18
N THR A 596 -7.65 36.70 26.15
CA THR A 596 -7.95 37.07 27.55
C THR A 596 -8.20 38.56 27.71
N GLU A 597 -7.34 39.42 27.14
CA GLU A 597 -7.50 40.87 27.15
C GLU A 597 -8.84 41.29 26.51
N LEU A 598 -9.20 40.79 25.35
CA LEU A 598 -10.45 41.09 24.66
C LEU A 598 -11.68 40.55 25.39
N ARG A 599 -11.55 39.37 26.03
CA ARG A 599 -12.60 38.81 26.90
C ARG A 599 -12.86 39.69 28.13
N GLU A 600 -11.79 40.17 28.77
CA GLU A 600 -11.93 41.13 29.89
C GLU A 600 -12.59 42.41 29.42
N PHE A 601 -12.23 42.92 28.25
CA PHE A 601 -12.90 44.06 27.65
C PHE A 601 -14.42 43.82 27.46
N LEU A 602 -14.78 42.66 26.86
CA LEU A 602 -16.18 42.25 26.69
C LEU A 602 -16.93 42.23 28.03
N LEU A 603 -16.40 41.48 29.02
CA LEU A 603 -17.06 41.30 30.32
C LEU A 603 -17.14 42.56 31.15
N THR A 604 -16.32 43.57 30.84
CA THR A 604 -16.35 44.87 31.53
C THR A 604 -17.40 45.81 30.92
N HIS A 605 -17.58 45.79 29.60
CA HIS A 605 -18.40 46.79 28.90
C HIS A 605 -19.75 46.25 28.43
N GLU A 606 -19.94 44.94 28.31
CA GLU A 606 -21.19 44.35 27.82
C GLU A 606 -22.28 44.31 28.89
N GLN A 607 -23.47 44.76 28.53
CA GLN A 607 -24.65 44.78 29.41
C GLN A 607 -25.85 44.04 28.79
N ASP A 608 -25.81 43.71 27.51
CA ASP A 608 -26.90 43.02 26.83
C ASP A 608 -27.02 41.57 27.29
N PRO A 609 -28.16 41.17 27.90
CA PRO A 609 -28.35 39.82 28.40
C PRO A 609 -28.27 38.74 27.31
N ALA A 610 -28.58 39.04 26.05
CA ALA A 610 -28.51 38.07 24.96
C ALA A 610 -27.07 37.80 24.55
N VAL A 611 -26.21 38.80 24.54
CA VAL A 611 -24.76 38.65 24.28
C VAL A 611 -24.10 37.84 25.40
N LEU A 612 -24.41 38.16 26.66
CA LEU A 612 -23.91 37.45 27.83
C LEU A 612 -24.40 36.00 27.87
N THR A 613 -25.64 35.73 27.39
CA THR A 613 -26.14 34.35 27.24
C THR A 613 -25.37 33.58 26.19
N SER A 614 -25.03 34.19 25.05
CA SER A 614 -24.18 33.57 24.02
C SER A 614 -22.79 33.25 24.57
N PHE A 615 -22.22 34.14 25.38
CA PHE A 615 -20.97 33.91 26.08
C PHE A 615 -21.06 32.73 27.07
N LEU A 616 -22.14 32.68 27.87
CA LEU A 616 -22.42 31.57 28.80
C LEU A 616 -22.48 30.22 28.10
N HIS A 617 -23.23 30.14 27.00
CA HIS A 617 -23.34 28.90 26.22
C HIS A 617 -21.98 28.42 25.73
N ALA A 618 -21.15 29.30 25.19
CA ALA A 618 -19.81 28.95 24.73
C ALA A 618 -18.89 28.52 25.90
N ALA A 619 -18.91 29.25 27.02
CA ALA A 619 -18.14 28.94 28.22
C ALA A 619 -18.53 27.58 28.82
N ALA A 620 -19.80 27.20 28.75
CA ALA A 620 -20.31 25.91 29.19
C ALA A 620 -19.82 24.76 28.34
N HIS A 621 -19.79 24.91 27.02
CA HIS A 621 -19.20 23.89 26.09
C HIS A 621 -17.70 23.68 26.33
N HIS A 622 -17.00 24.75 26.68
CA HIS A 622 -15.58 24.68 27.06
C HIS A 622 -15.32 24.27 28.52
N ARG A 623 -16.39 23.96 29.29
CA ARG A 623 -16.31 23.44 30.67
C ARG A 623 -15.58 24.40 31.64
N SER A 624 -15.58 25.69 31.39
CA SER A 624 -14.88 26.71 32.20
C SER A 624 -15.75 27.20 33.35
N ARG A 625 -15.45 26.74 34.58
CA ARG A 625 -16.15 27.16 35.82
C ARG A 625 -16.13 28.68 35.99
N ASP A 626 -14.92 29.28 35.88
CA ASP A 626 -14.74 30.74 36.10
C ASP A 626 -15.56 31.55 35.12
N LEU A 627 -15.53 31.21 33.82
CA LEU A 627 -16.26 31.97 32.81
C LEU A 627 -17.78 31.83 32.96
N VAL A 628 -18.28 30.64 33.29
CA VAL A 628 -19.72 30.42 33.58
C VAL A 628 -20.17 31.26 34.79
N HIS A 629 -19.39 31.24 35.87
CA HIS A 629 -19.69 32.02 37.07
C HIS A 629 -19.67 33.53 36.81
N ARG A 630 -18.65 34.02 36.08
CA ARG A 630 -18.53 35.44 35.70
C ARG A 630 -19.67 35.89 34.81
N ALA A 631 -20.09 35.09 33.83
CA ALA A 631 -21.28 35.35 33.03
C ALA A 631 -22.53 35.44 33.89
N GLY A 632 -22.68 34.54 34.86
CA GLY A 632 -23.75 34.58 35.85
C GLY A 632 -23.79 35.87 36.65
N ARG A 633 -22.66 36.29 37.19
CA ARG A 633 -22.56 37.55 37.98
C ARG A 633 -22.95 38.79 37.18
N LEU A 634 -22.72 38.82 35.88
CA LEU A 634 -23.13 39.91 35.01
C LEU A 634 -24.62 39.84 34.68
N LEU A 635 -25.13 38.65 34.36
CA LEU A 635 -26.54 38.44 34.02
C LEU A 635 -27.48 38.73 35.17
N VAL A 636 -27.15 38.31 36.41
CA VAL A 636 -28.02 38.51 37.56
C VAL A 636 -28.16 39.99 38.02
N ARG A 637 -27.44 40.91 37.40
CA ARG A 637 -27.61 42.36 37.67
C ARG A 637 -28.98 42.88 37.25
N THR A 638 -29.68 42.17 36.36
CA THR A 638 -31.04 42.50 35.92
C THR A 638 -31.99 41.34 36.13
N PRO A 639 -33.29 41.56 36.44
CA PRO A 639 -34.26 40.47 36.62
C PRO A 639 -34.42 39.58 35.37
N ASP A 640 -34.40 40.18 34.16
CA ASP A 640 -34.44 39.44 32.90
C ASP A 640 -33.17 38.59 32.72
N GLY A 641 -32.01 39.14 32.99
CA GLY A 641 -30.74 38.44 32.92
C GLY A 641 -30.66 37.29 33.92
N ALA A 642 -31.12 37.41 35.16
CA ALA A 642 -31.19 36.37 36.14
C ALA A 642 -32.06 35.17 35.63
N THR A 643 -33.24 35.51 35.06
CA THR A 643 -34.14 34.49 34.47
C THR A 643 -33.48 33.78 33.29
N ARG A 644 -32.76 34.51 32.43
CA ARG A 644 -32.03 33.93 31.31
C ARG A 644 -30.87 33.04 31.76
N PHE A 645 -30.15 33.42 32.82
CA PHE A 645 -29.09 32.62 33.38
C PHE A 645 -29.61 31.31 33.94
N ASP A 646 -30.62 31.32 34.78
CA ASP A 646 -31.25 30.13 35.35
C ASP A 646 -31.79 29.21 34.28
N ARG A 647 -32.51 29.73 33.28
CA ARG A 647 -33.02 28.97 32.15
C ARG A 647 -31.85 28.38 31.32
N GLY A 648 -30.85 29.20 31.02
CA GLY A 648 -29.68 28.79 30.25
C GLY A 648 -28.88 27.64 30.90
N LEU A 649 -28.68 27.70 32.23
CA LEU A 649 -28.04 26.61 32.97
C LEU A 649 -28.82 25.30 32.92
N VAL A 650 -30.17 25.38 33.06
CA VAL A 650 -31.01 24.16 32.97
C VAL A 650 -31.02 23.58 31.56
N ASP A 651 -31.12 24.45 30.54
CA ASP A 651 -31.11 24.00 29.13
C ASP A 651 -29.74 23.38 28.74
N LEU A 652 -28.65 23.99 29.18
CA LEU A 652 -27.29 23.42 29.02
C LEU A 652 -27.15 22.10 29.77
N GLY A 653 -27.73 21.97 30.97
CA GLY A 653 -27.77 20.72 31.74
C GLY A 653 -28.45 19.58 31.01
N ARG A 654 -29.48 19.88 30.19
CA ARG A 654 -30.23 18.91 29.38
C ARG A 654 -29.50 18.51 28.10
N HIS A 655 -28.81 19.47 27.44
CA HIS A 655 -28.29 19.26 26.08
C HIS A 655 -26.78 19.07 26.01
N VAL A 656 -26.02 19.49 27.05
CA VAL A 656 -24.55 19.31 27.05
C VAL A 656 -24.19 18.14 27.95
N PRO A 657 -23.63 17.03 27.42
CA PRO A 657 -23.32 15.84 28.19
C PRO A 657 -22.45 16.13 29.42
N GLY A 658 -22.89 15.68 30.58
CA GLY A 658 -22.20 15.84 31.86
C GLY A 658 -22.12 17.26 32.41
N PHE A 659 -22.77 18.26 31.79
CA PHE A 659 -22.74 19.64 32.26
C PHE A 659 -23.50 19.82 33.59
N ALA A 660 -24.70 19.22 33.73
CA ALA A 660 -25.48 19.26 34.97
C ALA A 660 -24.68 18.71 36.17
N ALA A 661 -24.03 17.58 36.02
CA ALA A 661 -23.20 16.99 37.08
C ALA A 661 -22.04 17.90 37.50
N ARG A 662 -21.40 18.55 36.52
CA ARG A 662 -20.33 19.53 36.80
C ARG A 662 -20.83 20.76 37.55
N VAL A 663 -21.94 21.36 37.09
CA VAL A 663 -22.50 22.54 37.77
C VAL A 663 -22.95 22.17 39.17
N ALA A 664 -23.56 20.99 39.38
CA ALA A 664 -23.90 20.49 40.72
C ALA A 664 -22.66 20.36 41.62
N ALA A 665 -21.55 19.83 41.07
CA ALA A 665 -20.29 19.76 41.79
C ALA A 665 -19.74 21.15 42.15
N TRP A 666 -19.71 22.08 41.19
CA TRP A 666 -19.29 23.48 41.46
C TRP A 666 -20.12 24.17 42.56
N ILE A 667 -21.43 23.93 42.55
CA ILE A 667 -22.33 24.45 43.57
C ILE A 667 -22.03 23.80 44.94
N GLY A 668 -21.72 22.50 44.96
CA GLY A 668 -21.35 21.77 46.17
C GLY A 668 -20.00 22.22 46.76
N GLU A 669 -19.01 22.51 45.89
CA GLU A 669 -17.69 22.99 46.30
C GLU A 669 -17.67 24.40 46.87
N ALA A 670 -18.50 25.30 46.33
CA ALA A 670 -18.54 26.71 46.72
C ALA A 670 -19.99 27.23 46.83
N PRO A 671 -20.79 26.72 47.80
CA PRO A 671 -22.23 27.00 47.87
C PRO A 671 -22.56 28.45 48.06
N GLN A 672 -21.77 29.19 48.82
CA GLN A 672 -22.00 30.62 49.05
C GLN A 672 -21.74 31.49 47.83
N GLU A 673 -20.71 31.12 47.05
CA GLU A 673 -20.37 31.81 45.80
C GLU A 673 -21.47 31.66 44.74
N TRP A 674 -21.95 30.43 44.54
CA TRP A 674 -22.97 30.11 43.55
C TRP A 674 -24.38 30.52 44.00
N ALA A 675 -24.66 30.60 45.28
CA ALA A 675 -25.96 31.12 45.77
C ALA A 675 -26.23 32.57 45.36
N THR A 676 -25.19 33.34 45.02
CA THR A 676 -25.33 34.71 44.54
C THR A 676 -25.79 34.84 43.11
N VAL A 677 -25.67 33.75 42.32
CA VAL A 677 -25.92 33.73 40.87
C VAL A 677 -26.96 32.72 40.41
N VAL A 678 -27.13 31.61 41.12
CA VAL A 678 -28.08 30.54 40.76
C VAL A 678 -29.31 30.59 41.66
N GLY A 679 -30.47 30.74 41.04
CA GLY A 679 -31.74 30.72 41.74
C GLY A 679 -32.08 29.35 42.34
N PRO A 680 -32.84 29.26 43.43
CA PRO A 680 -33.16 27.99 44.12
C PRO A 680 -33.95 27.01 43.26
N GLY A 681 -34.72 27.49 42.29
CA GLY A 681 -35.44 26.66 41.32
C GLY A 681 -34.50 25.99 40.31
N ALA A 682 -33.58 26.76 39.72
CA ALA A 682 -32.58 26.27 38.78
C ALA A 682 -31.63 25.28 39.46
N ARG A 683 -31.21 25.57 40.70
CA ARG A 683 -30.35 24.67 41.48
C ARG A 683 -30.98 23.29 41.64
N ARG A 684 -32.25 23.21 42.11
CA ARG A 684 -32.97 21.94 42.26
C ARG A 684 -33.08 21.18 40.94
N MET A 685 -33.35 21.90 39.85
CA MET A 685 -33.45 21.27 38.52
C MET A 685 -32.12 20.68 38.06
N ILE A 686 -31.02 21.40 38.28
CA ILE A 686 -29.66 20.93 37.94
C ILE A 686 -29.27 19.73 38.79
N GLU A 687 -29.54 19.72 40.09
CA GLU A 687 -29.31 18.58 41.00
C GLU A 687 -30.11 17.36 40.57
N ASN A 688 -31.36 17.53 40.14
CA ASN A 688 -32.19 16.45 39.59
C ASN A 688 -31.60 15.85 38.27
N LEU A 689 -31.18 16.74 37.35
CA LEU A 689 -30.58 16.32 36.10
C LEU A 689 -29.22 15.61 36.31
N ALA A 690 -28.46 16.03 37.32
CA ALA A 690 -27.20 15.39 37.70
C ALA A 690 -27.44 14.00 38.31
N GLY A 691 -28.47 13.82 39.12
CA GLY A 691 -28.88 12.53 39.71
C GLY A 691 -29.43 11.54 38.67
N ALA A 692 -30.20 12.02 37.69
CA ALA A 692 -30.74 11.18 36.63
C ALA A 692 -29.64 10.65 35.66
N GLY A 693 -28.51 11.36 35.53
CA GLY A 693 -27.36 10.92 34.70
C GLY A 693 -26.45 9.87 35.32
N VAL A 694 -26.67 9.49 36.59
CA VAL A 694 -25.88 8.45 37.30
C VAL A 694 -26.52 7.07 37.17
N SER A 695 -27.70 6.97 36.57
CA SER A 695 -28.51 5.73 36.47
C SER A 695 -28.50 5.07 35.08
N VAL A 696 -27.43 5.24 34.28
CA VAL A 696 -27.24 4.44 33.03
C VAL A 696 -25.85 3.89 33.01
#